data_4ecb2e4e7a5db9c5b464a56e092d7162
#
_entry.id   4ecb2e4e7a5db9c5b464a56e092d7162
#
_cell.length_a   1.000
_cell.length_b   1.000
_cell.length_c   1.000
_cell.angle_alpha   90.00
_cell.angle_beta   90.00
_cell.angle_gamma   90.00
#
_symmetry.space_group_name_H-M   'P 1'
#
loop_
_entity.id
_entity.type
_entity.pdbx_description
1 polymer ?
#
loop_
_entity_poly.entity_id
_entity_poly.type
_entity_poly.pdbx_seq_one_letter_code
_entity_poly.pdbx_strand_id
1 'polypeptide(L)'
;MNTLKNLSTWMLAAMLLMPVGKVQAEEVSLQEAQQKARVFVTQQEGMTGGARRSGQQTHLKVAPIQVEGLYAFNLEGGGFVIVSGDDRTIPVLGYSTTGTLDWDKMPANMKEWLMGYAKSIAALGNLQAKDGNPIGWEGQTRRAPKAAIATLMSTKWSQTEPYYNMCPVYEGEGDNKGKLCVTGCTCTATAQVMAYHKWPKEACKAVPGYKLELWQGGAITGYQTLPDLPPVVFQWDKMLDEYYQNEKLIGTKEQQDAVAQLMRYAGQGMKMNYSPEESGTNPFMAADALKKYFGYDQGLQDVSRAHYGIAEWEDLIYNEIAAKRPVIYGGGAHTFVVDGYNGQGLFHVNWGWGGDSDNYFSLSLLNPGSWEGTGAGSSGIDYSTPQDAVIGVKPATTEQTYKKNHPSASLGDEMIISDDGKELTVQFSVHGYEDKMTGIIAMAYKNTNGEWKQLSMSTVEISNTLLCSYTFTGDEGFQELTEVTKLVPMLSIEGYDEWKLLAKDDIYVTATPIGGGKVKFSKVHPQLELIEIPFNEPLTKGQINILKPTFKNNGAEFRGVFFIEPTYGNDKEPTVKDRGLQGVYLPAGQQTTLTLMFTPSKVGKVKIRITTTDNYEIFSFNTTVTEATGISELKDNMQPATGKYYNLSGRKLATKPTKKGVYIHHGKKFVFK
;
A
#
# COMPACT_ATOMS: atom_id res chain seq x y z
N MET A 1 3.86 -35.43 48.97
CA MET A 1 4.38 -34.85 47.70
C MET A 1 3.57 -35.36 46.50
N ASN A 2 2.24 -35.29 46.54
CA ASN A 2 1.37 -35.81 45.45
C ASN A 2 0.07 -35.02 45.28
N THR A 3 0.03 -33.73 45.62
CA THR A 3 -1.18 -32.89 45.51
C THR A 3 -1.04 -31.66 44.60
N LEU A 4 0.11 -31.50 43.93
CA LEU A 4 0.36 -30.34 43.04
C LEU A 4 0.41 -30.70 41.53
N LYS A 5 0.23 -31.98 41.15
CA LYS A 5 0.21 -32.39 39.73
C LYS A 5 -1.18 -32.47 39.12
N ASN A 6 -2.25 -32.35 39.89
CA ASN A 6 -3.61 -32.49 39.33
C ASN A 6 -4.34 -31.16 39.04
N LEU A 7 -3.78 -30.00 39.38
CA LEU A 7 -4.40 -28.71 39.04
C LEU A 7 -4.08 -28.21 37.62
N SER A 8 -2.94 -28.64 37.04
CA SER A 8 -2.56 -28.21 35.68
C SER A 8 -3.30 -28.96 34.57
N THR A 9 -3.79 -30.18 34.87
CA THR A 9 -4.49 -31.00 33.86
C THR A 9 -5.98 -30.63 33.74
N TRP A 10 -6.58 -30.04 34.76
CA TRP A 10 -7.97 -29.60 34.73
C TRP A 10 -8.16 -28.21 34.11
N MET A 11 -7.15 -27.34 34.13
CA MET A 11 -7.21 -26.08 33.39
C MET A 11 -7.03 -26.27 31.88
N LEU A 12 -6.31 -27.30 31.42
CA LEU A 12 -6.21 -27.62 29.98
C LEU A 12 -7.47 -28.31 29.43
N ALA A 13 -8.23 -29.05 30.29
CA ALA A 13 -9.46 -29.72 29.87
C ALA A 13 -10.70 -28.79 29.86
N ALA A 14 -10.67 -27.70 30.61
CA ALA A 14 -11.78 -26.72 30.62
C ALA A 14 -11.75 -25.76 29.41
N MET A 15 -10.64 -25.66 28.67
CA MET A 15 -10.55 -24.91 27.40
C MET A 15 -11.05 -25.70 26.18
N LEU A 16 -11.35 -27.00 26.31
CA LEU A 16 -11.75 -27.87 25.20
C LEU A 16 -13.26 -28.11 25.08
N LEU A 17 -14.09 -27.44 25.91
CA LEU A 17 -15.56 -27.60 25.91
C LEU A 17 -16.32 -26.28 25.81
N MET A 18 -15.74 -25.26 25.18
CA MET A 18 -16.57 -24.16 24.71
C MET A 18 -17.31 -24.62 23.43
N PRO A 19 -18.64 -24.39 23.30
CA PRO A 19 -19.31 -24.69 22.06
C PRO A 19 -18.63 -23.87 20.98
N VAL A 20 -18.30 -24.52 19.86
CA VAL A 20 -17.90 -23.85 18.62
C VAL A 20 -19.13 -23.07 18.15
N GLY A 21 -19.34 -21.91 18.75
CA GLY A 21 -20.23 -20.88 18.20
C GLY A 21 -19.65 -20.49 16.85
N LYS A 22 -20.50 -20.35 15.84
CA LYS A 22 -20.09 -19.75 14.55
C LYS A 22 -19.37 -18.44 14.88
N VAL A 23 -18.06 -18.41 14.70
CA VAL A 23 -17.29 -17.18 14.82
C VAL A 23 -17.69 -16.35 13.59
N GLN A 24 -18.56 -15.38 13.79
CA GLN A 24 -18.78 -14.30 12.83
C GLN A 24 -17.53 -13.44 12.84
N ALA A 25 -17.09 -12.98 11.67
CA ALA A 25 -16.05 -11.96 11.57
C ALA A 25 -16.54 -10.72 12.32
N GLU A 26 -15.82 -10.29 13.36
CA GLU A 26 -16.20 -9.16 14.20
C GLU A 26 -15.21 -8.00 14.01
N GLU A 27 -15.77 -6.80 14.04
CA GLU A 27 -15.00 -5.59 14.16
C GLU A 27 -14.28 -5.59 15.51
N VAL A 28 -12.95 -5.44 15.48
CA VAL A 28 -12.12 -5.42 16.68
C VAL A 28 -12.40 -4.14 17.45
N SER A 29 -12.88 -4.26 18.68
CA SER A 29 -13.09 -3.11 19.56
C SER A 29 -11.76 -2.47 20.00
N LEU A 30 -11.78 -1.19 20.39
CA LEU A 30 -10.60 -0.51 20.94
C LEU A 30 -10.00 -1.27 22.13
N GLN A 31 -10.84 -1.87 22.98
CA GLN A 31 -10.38 -2.63 24.16
C GLN A 31 -9.66 -3.91 23.74
N GLU A 32 -10.18 -4.63 22.76
CA GLU A 32 -9.55 -5.83 22.19
C GLU A 32 -8.25 -5.49 21.47
N ALA A 33 -8.24 -4.42 20.66
CA ALA A 33 -7.04 -3.92 20.00
C ALA A 33 -5.95 -3.58 21.02
N GLN A 34 -6.30 -2.91 22.11
CA GLN A 34 -5.38 -2.59 23.20
C GLN A 34 -4.83 -3.86 23.87
N GLN A 35 -5.68 -4.89 24.03
CA GLN A 35 -5.25 -6.17 24.59
C GLN A 35 -4.31 -6.90 23.63
N LYS A 36 -4.62 -6.94 22.32
CA LYS A 36 -3.73 -7.50 21.28
C LYS A 36 -2.37 -6.80 21.28
N ALA A 37 -2.37 -5.46 21.34
CA ALA A 37 -1.13 -4.67 21.43
C ALA A 37 -0.31 -5.03 22.69
N ARG A 38 -0.95 -5.16 23.86
CA ARG A 38 -0.26 -5.53 25.11
C ARG A 38 0.37 -6.91 25.03
N VAL A 39 -0.38 -7.91 24.55
CA VAL A 39 0.14 -9.27 24.37
C VAL A 39 1.35 -9.26 23.45
N PHE A 40 1.24 -8.57 22.31
CA PHE A 40 2.32 -8.47 21.34
C PHE A 40 3.57 -7.83 21.94
N VAL A 41 3.45 -6.65 22.58
CA VAL A 41 4.58 -5.94 23.20
C VAL A 41 5.25 -6.78 24.26
N THR A 42 4.46 -7.47 25.12
CA THR A 42 5.01 -8.37 26.15
C THR A 42 5.82 -9.52 25.54
N GLN A 43 5.36 -10.07 24.43
CA GLN A 43 6.09 -11.14 23.72
C GLN A 43 7.38 -10.61 23.08
N GLN A 44 7.38 -9.39 22.53
CA GLN A 44 8.56 -8.78 21.92
C GLN A 44 9.61 -8.37 22.97
N GLU A 45 9.23 -7.89 24.13
CA GLU A 45 10.15 -7.58 25.23
C GLU A 45 10.97 -8.81 25.68
N GLY A 46 10.39 -10.00 25.59
CA GLY A 46 11.10 -11.26 25.81
C GLY A 46 12.13 -11.60 24.72
N MET A 47 11.98 -11.09 23.51
CA MET A 47 12.87 -11.33 22.38
C MET A 47 14.02 -10.31 22.28
N THR A 48 13.86 -9.10 22.77
CA THR A 48 14.84 -8.01 22.62
C THR A 48 15.95 -7.99 23.67
N GLY A 49 15.97 -8.91 24.64
CA GLY A 49 17.07 -9.04 25.63
C GLY A 49 17.30 -7.81 26.52
N GLY A 50 16.49 -6.79 26.41
CA GLY A 50 16.55 -5.57 27.21
C GLY A 50 16.00 -5.84 28.61
N ALA A 51 16.86 -5.71 29.63
CA ALA A 51 16.50 -5.89 31.03
C ALA A 51 15.50 -4.82 31.51
N ARG A 52 14.23 -4.93 31.13
CA ARG A 52 13.15 -4.29 31.89
C ARG A 52 12.84 -5.14 33.10
N ARG A 53 12.79 -4.52 34.28
CA ARG A 53 12.49 -5.21 35.55
C ARG A 53 11.13 -5.90 35.40
N SER A 54 11.09 -7.21 35.61
CA SER A 54 9.86 -8.00 35.64
C SER A 54 8.86 -7.38 36.59
N GLY A 55 7.70 -6.97 36.10
CA GLY A 55 6.60 -6.44 36.92
C GLY A 55 6.09 -5.04 36.52
N GLN A 56 6.69 -4.34 35.59
CA GLN A 56 6.18 -3.04 35.14
C GLN A 56 5.19 -3.25 33.99
N GLN A 57 3.90 -2.93 34.20
CA GLN A 57 2.88 -2.95 33.15
C GLN A 57 3.29 -1.95 32.06
N THR A 58 3.35 -2.43 30.83
CA THR A 58 3.57 -1.55 29.67
C THR A 58 2.38 -0.63 29.51
N HIS A 59 2.59 0.68 29.74
CA HIS A 59 1.54 1.67 29.53
C HIS A 59 1.43 1.99 28.04
N LEU A 60 0.30 1.60 27.46
CA LEU A 60 -0.09 1.92 26.08
C LEU A 60 -1.02 3.14 26.10
N LYS A 61 -0.62 4.18 25.37
CA LYS A 61 -1.43 5.38 25.15
C LYS A 61 -2.00 5.34 23.72
N VAL A 62 -3.30 5.48 23.57
CA VAL A 62 -3.93 5.56 22.25
C VAL A 62 -3.31 6.73 21.46
N ALA A 63 -2.77 6.46 20.29
CA ALA A 63 -2.34 7.47 19.33
C ALA A 63 -3.55 7.82 18.44
N PRO A 64 -3.97 9.09 18.37
CA PRO A 64 -5.09 9.50 17.52
C PRO A 64 -4.62 9.50 16.05
N ILE A 65 -4.88 8.43 15.34
CA ILE A 65 -4.72 8.36 13.90
C ILE A 65 -6.06 8.62 13.22
N GLN A 66 -6.05 9.35 12.09
CA GLN A 66 -7.28 9.70 11.36
C GLN A 66 -7.59 8.66 10.27
N VAL A 67 -7.57 7.39 10.65
CA VAL A 67 -7.76 6.25 9.73
C VAL A 67 -8.67 5.24 10.39
N GLU A 68 -9.82 4.95 9.79
CA GLU A 68 -10.74 3.92 10.25
C GLU A 68 -10.21 2.51 9.99
N GLY A 69 -10.62 1.55 10.81
CA GLY A 69 -10.18 0.16 10.70
C GLY A 69 -8.78 -0.11 11.24
N LEU A 70 -8.14 0.88 11.84
CA LEU A 70 -6.84 0.76 12.50
C LEU A 70 -6.86 1.35 13.90
N TYR A 71 -6.12 0.72 14.79
CA TYR A 71 -5.80 1.25 16.11
C TYR A 71 -4.29 1.42 16.25
N ALA A 72 -3.88 2.54 16.82
CA ALA A 72 -2.47 2.78 17.10
C ALA A 72 -2.26 3.12 18.58
N PHE A 73 -1.17 2.62 19.13
CA PHE A 73 -0.81 2.81 20.53
C PHE A 73 0.66 3.22 20.64
N ASN A 74 0.92 4.34 21.30
CA ASN A 74 2.28 4.73 21.66
C ASN A 74 2.67 4.08 22.99
N LEU A 75 3.93 3.67 23.10
CA LEU A 75 4.50 3.10 24.31
C LEU A 75 5.13 4.20 25.17
N GLU A 76 4.96 4.11 26.48
CA GLU A 76 5.68 4.96 27.41
C GLU A 76 7.18 4.61 27.36
N GLY A 77 8.01 5.61 27.05
CA GLY A 77 9.46 5.43 26.82
C GLY A 77 9.88 5.31 25.36
N GLY A 78 8.93 5.47 24.42
CA GLY A 78 9.15 5.43 22.98
C GLY A 78 8.73 4.12 22.33
N GLY A 79 8.42 4.20 21.06
CA GLY A 79 7.88 3.11 20.26
C GLY A 79 6.36 3.18 20.10
N PHE A 80 5.84 2.36 19.18
CA PHE A 80 4.41 2.27 18.89
C PHE A 80 4.01 0.90 18.36
N VAL A 81 2.72 0.61 18.40
CA VAL A 81 2.12 -0.60 17.79
C VAL A 81 0.88 -0.18 17.01
N ILE A 82 0.73 -0.72 15.80
CA ILE A 82 -0.43 -0.57 14.92
C ILE A 82 -1.16 -1.89 14.89
N VAL A 83 -2.44 -1.87 15.24
CA VAL A 83 -3.31 -3.05 15.34
C VAL A 83 -4.45 -2.93 14.35
N SER A 84 -4.76 -4.03 13.68
CA SER A 84 -5.92 -4.10 12.80
C SER A 84 -7.23 -3.97 13.56
N GLY A 85 -8.18 -3.26 12.96
CA GLY A 85 -9.58 -3.19 13.40
C GLY A 85 -10.45 -4.35 12.91
N ASP A 86 -9.85 -5.34 12.25
CA ASP A 86 -10.56 -6.50 11.69
C ASP A 86 -9.83 -7.81 12.07
N ASP A 87 -10.55 -8.78 12.61
CA ASP A 87 -10.00 -10.02 13.11
C ASP A 87 -9.59 -11.02 12.01
N ARG A 88 -9.96 -10.74 10.76
CA ARG A 88 -9.59 -11.52 9.56
C ARG A 88 -8.18 -11.22 9.06
N THR A 89 -7.59 -10.15 9.53
CA THR A 89 -6.21 -9.78 9.17
C THR A 89 -5.23 -10.20 10.26
N ILE A 90 -3.93 -10.07 9.99
CA ILE A 90 -2.94 -10.20 11.05
C ILE A 90 -3.21 -9.17 12.15
N PRO A 91 -3.18 -9.54 13.44
CA PRO A 91 -3.57 -8.63 14.51
C PRO A 91 -2.69 -7.39 14.60
N VAL A 92 -1.38 -7.52 14.40
CA VAL A 92 -0.42 -6.40 14.44
C VAL A 92 0.11 -6.17 13.05
N LEU A 93 -0.13 -4.97 12.53
CA LEU A 93 0.22 -4.55 11.15
C LEU A 93 1.60 -3.89 11.09
N GLY A 94 2.08 -3.40 12.21
CA GLY A 94 3.39 -2.80 12.32
C GLY A 94 3.71 -2.35 13.74
N TYR A 95 4.98 -2.24 14.05
CA TYR A 95 5.47 -1.69 15.30
C TYR A 95 6.84 -1.07 15.13
N SER A 96 7.17 -0.19 16.06
CA SER A 96 8.53 0.33 16.24
C SER A 96 8.89 0.32 17.72
N THR A 97 10.17 0.16 18.02
CA THR A 97 10.70 0.26 19.39
C THR A 97 11.18 1.68 19.71
N THR A 98 11.15 2.58 18.75
CA THR A 98 11.56 3.99 18.86
C THR A 98 10.50 4.91 18.27
N GLY A 99 10.62 6.22 18.51
CA GLY A 99 9.70 7.21 17.99
C GLY A 99 8.32 7.19 18.66
N THR A 100 7.38 7.93 18.09
CA THR A 100 5.96 7.97 18.49
C THR A 100 5.10 8.25 17.28
N LEU A 101 3.91 7.67 17.22
CA LEU A 101 2.92 8.03 16.22
C LEU A 101 2.22 9.33 16.63
N ASP A 102 2.45 10.38 15.85
CA ASP A 102 1.75 11.65 15.91
C ASP A 102 1.25 11.94 14.49
N TRP A 103 -0.06 11.83 14.28
CA TRP A 103 -0.65 11.96 12.95
C TRP A 103 -0.30 13.28 12.27
N ASP A 104 -0.25 14.38 13.01
CA ASP A 104 -0.01 15.70 12.43
C ASP A 104 1.44 15.89 11.96
N LYS A 105 2.38 15.19 12.61
CA LYS A 105 3.82 15.22 12.28
C LYS A 105 4.29 14.06 11.42
N MET A 106 3.42 13.07 11.22
CA MET A 106 3.74 11.88 10.44
C MET A 106 4.05 12.23 8.98
N PRO A 107 5.11 11.67 8.37
CA PRO A 107 5.41 11.83 6.95
C PRO A 107 4.22 11.45 6.07
N ALA A 108 4.03 12.17 4.95
CA ALA A 108 2.88 11.97 4.07
C ALA A 108 2.78 10.53 3.55
N ASN A 109 3.90 9.96 3.14
CA ASN A 109 4.01 8.58 2.63
C ASN A 109 3.69 7.51 3.69
N MET A 110 4.03 7.74 4.98
CA MET A 110 3.59 6.82 6.04
C MET A 110 2.08 6.91 6.29
N LYS A 111 1.51 8.12 6.20
CA LYS A 111 0.04 8.28 6.21
C LYS A 111 -0.61 7.51 5.07
N GLU A 112 -0.04 7.62 3.87
CA GLU A 112 -0.52 6.91 2.69
C GLU A 112 -0.42 5.40 2.86
N TRP A 113 0.69 4.90 3.42
CA TRP A 113 0.86 3.49 3.76
C TRP A 113 -0.21 2.99 4.75
N LEU A 114 -0.49 3.75 5.82
CA LEU A 114 -1.56 3.42 6.78
C LEU A 114 -2.95 3.52 6.17
N MET A 115 -3.18 4.52 5.30
CA MET A 115 -4.43 4.59 4.53
C MET A 115 -4.59 3.39 3.58
N GLY A 116 -3.47 2.87 3.06
CA GLY A 116 -3.43 1.62 2.31
C GLY A 116 -3.97 0.45 3.12
N TYR A 117 -3.49 0.29 4.34
CA TYR A 117 -4.01 -0.71 5.26
C TYR A 117 -5.52 -0.57 5.50
N ALA A 118 -5.98 0.64 5.79
CA ALA A 118 -7.40 0.88 6.03
C ALA A 118 -8.27 0.56 4.82
N LYS A 119 -7.84 0.92 3.62
CA LYS A 119 -8.54 0.57 2.37
C LYS A 119 -8.60 -0.94 2.18
N SER A 120 -7.52 -1.66 2.46
CA SER A 120 -7.48 -3.12 2.36
C SER A 120 -8.40 -3.78 3.39
N ILE A 121 -8.42 -3.30 4.64
CA ILE A 121 -9.36 -3.77 5.67
C ILE A 121 -10.80 -3.50 5.24
N ALA A 122 -11.09 -2.29 4.78
CA ALA A 122 -12.41 -1.91 4.31
C ALA A 122 -12.89 -2.81 3.15
N ALA A 123 -11.96 -3.25 2.28
CA ALA A 123 -12.27 -4.14 1.17
C ALA A 123 -12.60 -5.58 1.58
N LEU A 124 -12.28 -6.00 2.80
CA LEU A 124 -12.54 -7.37 3.24
C LEU A 124 -14.05 -7.70 3.30
N GLY A 125 -14.91 -6.74 3.67
CA GLY A 125 -16.33 -7.03 3.91
C GLY A 125 -16.50 -8.22 4.87
N ASN A 126 -17.59 -9.01 4.76
CA ASN A 126 -17.80 -10.27 5.47
C ASN A 126 -17.40 -11.48 4.61
N LEU A 127 -16.16 -11.49 4.12
CA LEU A 127 -15.67 -12.64 3.36
C LEU A 127 -15.57 -13.89 4.24
N GLN A 128 -16.08 -15.01 3.75
CA GLN A 128 -15.92 -16.32 4.36
C GLN A 128 -14.94 -17.15 3.55
N ALA A 129 -14.18 -18.02 4.21
CA ALA A 129 -13.33 -18.98 3.51
C ALA A 129 -14.15 -19.95 2.65
N LYS A 130 -13.53 -20.53 1.60
CA LYS A 130 -14.17 -21.47 0.65
C LYS A 130 -14.87 -22.66 1.31
N ASP A 131 -14.45 -23.06 2.49
CA ASP A 131 -15.00 -24.18 3.28
C ASP A 131 -16.08 -23.74 4.29
N GLY A 132 -16.54 -22.49 4.22
CA GLY A 132 -17.55 -21.95 5.13
C GLY A 132 -17.03 -21.54 6.50
N ASN A 133 -15.72 -21.62 6.72
CA ASN A 133 -15.09 -21.09 7.93
C ASN A 133 -14.78 -19.59 7.75
N PRO A 134 -14.86 -18.77 8.81
CA PRO A 134 -14.43 -17.39 8.73
C PRO A 134 -12.95 -17.32 8.35
N ILE A 135 -12.61 -16.35 7.51
CA ILE A 135 -11.21 -16.05 7.22
C ILE A 135 -10.66 -15.35 8.44
N GLY A 136 -9.92 -16.05 9.27
CA GLY A 136 -9.32 -15.50 10.47
C GLY A 136 -7.82 -15.76 10.52
N TRP A 137 -7.14 -15.01 11.36
CA TRP A 137 -5.72 -15.21 11.64
C TRP A 137 -5.39 -16.64 12.09
N GLU A 138 -6.28 -17.29 12.83
CA GLU A 138 -6.10 -18.67 13.30
C GLU A 138 -6.06 -19.69 12.16
N GLY A 139 -6.60 -19.39 10.99
CA GLY A 139 -6.48 -20.22 9.78
C GLY A 139 -5.09 -20.20 9.14
N GLN A 140 -4.18 -19.32 9.55
CA GLN A 140 -2.81 -19.22 9.03
C GLN A 140 -1.88 -20.36 9.45
N THR A 141 -2.29 -21.20 10.39
CA THR A 141 -1.45 -22.30 10.90
C THR A 141 -1.09 -23.34 9.85
N ARG A 142 -1.58 -23.25 8.62
CA ARG A 142 -1.26 -24.20 7.54
C ARG A 142 0.06 -23.94 6.81
N ARG A 143 0.64 -22.75 6.91
CA ARG A 143 2.00 -22.50 6.43
C ARG A 143 2.99 -22.73 7.58
N ALA A 144 4.07 -23.47 7.30
CA ALA A 144 5.15 -23.57 8.26
C ALA A 144 5.68 -22.17 8.60
N PRO A 145 5.79 -21.81 9.88
CA PRO A 145 6.36 -20.52 10.27
C PRO A 145 7.75 -20.36 9.63
N LYS A 146 7.98 -19.26 8.95
CA LYS A 146 9.31 -18.94 8.44
C LYS A 146 10.20 -18.48 9.59
N ALA A 147 11.48 -18.84 9.52
CA ALA A 147 12.44 -18.40 10.52
C ALA A 147 12.59 -16.86 10.49
N ALA A 148 12.75 -16.26 11.66
CA ALA A 148 13.11 -14.86 11.75
C ALA A 148 14.47 -14.60 11.09
N ILE A 149 14.61 -13.46 10.43
CA ILE A 149 15.85 -12.99 9.83
C ILE A 149 16.15 -11.64 10.45
N ALA A 150 17.29 -11.54 11.14
CA ALA A 150 17.75 -10.27 11.69
C ALA A 150 17.97 -9.23 10.58
N THR A 151 17.79 -7.96 10.91
CA THR A 151 18.06 -6.85 10.00
C THR A 151 19.45 -6.94 9.38
N LEU A 152 19.54 -6.75 8.09
CA LEU A 152 20.80 -6.85 7.34
C LEU A 152 21.59 -5.55 7.42
N MET A 153 20.91 -4.41 7.45
CA MET A 153 21.52 -3.09 7.39
C MET A 153 21.53 -2.42 8.76
N SER A 154 22.53 -1.56 8.98
CA SER A 154 22.69 -0.70 10.16
C SER A 154 22.48 0.78 9.86
N THR A 155 22.44 1.15 8.58
CA THR A 155 22.35 2.55 8.13
C THR A 155 21.00 3.16 8.49
N LYS A 156 21.05 4.43 8.99
CA LYS A 156 19.91 5.29 9.31
C LYS A 156 20.02 6.58 8.53
N TRP A 157 19.94 6.47 7.21
CA TRP A 157 20.15 7.60 6.34
C TRP A 157 18.85 8.34 6.01
N SER A 158 19.00 9.59 5.57
CA SER A 158 17.91 10.49 5.23
C SER A 158 18.17 11.21 3.91
N GLN A 159 17.30 12.15 3.56
CA GLN A 159 17.33 12.83 2.26
C GLN A 159 17.89 14.26 2.32
N THR A 160 18.17 14.78 3.50
CA THR A 160 18.63 16.14 3.74
C THR A 160 20.11 16.18 4.12
N GLU A 161 20.58 17.17 4.87
CA GLU A 161 21.99 17.27 5.31
C GLU A 161 22.41 16.05 6.15
N PRO A 162 23.60 15.47 5.94
CA PRO A 162 24.64 15.84 4.95
C PRO A 162 24.45 15.15 3.60
N TYR A 163 23.47 14.27 3.45
CA TYR A 163 23.28 13.39 2.30
C TYR A 163 23.13 14.15 0.98
N TYR A 164 22.46 15.29 1.00
CA TYR A 164 22.18 16.12 -0.18
C TYR A 164 23.27 17.13 -0.51
N ASN A 165 24.37 17.22 0.27
CA ASN A 165 25.37 18.30 0.15
C ASN A 165 26.06 18.37 -1.21
N MET A 166 26.02 17.30 -2.01
CA MET A 166 26.52 17.27 -3.38
C MET A 166 25.40 17.16 -4.43
N CYS A 167 24.13 17.21 -4.03
CA CYS A 167 23.00 17.25 -4.95
C CYS A 167 22.99 18.56 -5.75
N PRO A 168 22.32 18.62 -6.92
CA PRO A 168 22.22 19.83 -7.70
C PRO A 168 21.60 20.99 -6.93
N VAL A 169 22.06 22.18 -7.21
CA VAL A 169 21.35 23.41 -6.84
C VAL A 169 20.25 23.64 -7.88
N TYR A 170 19.03 23.90 -7.45
CA TYR A 170 17.90 24.09 -8.32
C TYR A 170 17.95 25.45 -9.04
N GLU A 171 17.90 25.47 -10.36
CA GLU A 171 17.99 26.66 -11.19
C GLU A 171 16.63 27.19 -11.66
N GLY A 172 15.52 26.48 -11.32
CA GLY A 172 14.17 26.94 -11.64
C GLY A 172 13.77 28.23 -10.95
N GLU A 173 12.63 28.77 -11.30
CA GLU A 173 12.12 30.01 -10.73
C GLU A 173 11.38 29.76 -9.40
N GLY A 174 11.02 30.86 -8.70
CA GLY A 174 10.27 30.83 -7.45
C GLY A 174 11.13 30.64 -6.20
N ASP A 175 10.48 30.25 -5.09
CA ASP A 175 11.10 30.15 -3.78
C ASP A 175 12.16 29.05 -3.66
N ASN A 176 12.20 28.12 -4.62
CA ASN A 176 13.15 27.02 -4.66
C ASN A 176 14.46 27.33 -5.38
N LYS A 177 14.53 28.45 -6.09
CA LYS A 177 15.73 28.86 -6.82
C LYS A 177 16.92 29.03 -5.90
N GLY A 178 18.03 28.40 -6.24
CA GLY A 178 19.28 28.47 -5.48
C GLY A 178 19.35 27.56 -4.25
N LYS A 179 18.33 26.76 -3.96
CA LYS A 179 18.37 25.75 -2.91
C LYS A 179 18.95 24.44 -3.42
N LEU A 180 19.60 23.67 -2.53
CA LEU A 180 19.99 22.31 -2.79
C LEU A 180 18.74 21.42 -2.95
N CYS A 181 18.78 20.53 -3.92
CA CYS A 181 17.75 19.50 -4.08
C CYS A 181 17.97 18.37 -3.05
N VAL A 182 16.88 17.80 -2.55
CA VAL A 182 16.95 16.61 -1.69
C VAL A 182 17.37 15.38 -2.51
N THR A 183 17.89 14.33 -1.85
CA THR A 183 18.39 13.13 -2.54
C THR A 183 17.30 12.34 -3.25
N GLY A 184 16.07 12.34 -2.69
CA GLY A 184 14.96 11.49 -3.09
C GLY A 184 14.99 10.10 -2.43
N CYS A 185 13.81 9.55 -2.18
CA CYS A 185 13.67 8.28 -1.44
C CYS A 185 14.33 7.10 -2.15
N THR A 186 14.15 6.98 -3.47
CA THR A 186 14.75 5.91 -4.27
C THR A 186 16.28 5.96 -4.24
N CYS A 187 16.85 7.18 -4.25
CA CYS A 187 18.28 7.37 -4.11
C CYS A 187 18.77 6.92 -2.72
N THR A 188 18.09 7.36 -1.67
CA THR A 188 18.46 7.02 -0.28
C THR A 188 18.38 5.51 -0.06
N ALA A 189 17.32 4.85 -0.50
CA ALA A 189 17.17 3.39 -0.41
C ALA A 189 18.29 2.66 -1.17
N THR A 190 18.56 3.07 -2.41
CA THR A 190 19.61 2.46 -3.25
C THR A 190 21.00 2.66 -2.65
N ALA A 191 21.30 3.86 -2.18
CA ALA A 191 22.59 4.17 -1.57
C ALA A 191 22.84 3.37 -0.28
N GLN A 192 21.82 3.15 0.55
CA GLN A 192 21.90 2.30 1.73
C GLN A 192 22.21 0.84 1.35
N VAL A 193 21.58 0.30 0.30
CA VAL A 193 21.88 -1.05 -0.21
C VAL A 193 23.30 -1.14 -0.77
N MET A 194 23.77 -0.09 -1.48
CA MET A 194 25.16 -0.03 -1.95
C MET A 194 26.15 0.00 -0.77
N ALA A 195 25.86 0.75 0.28
CA ALA A 195 26.67 0.83 1.50
C ALA A 195 26.71 -0.52 2.26
N TYR A 196 25.58 -1.23 2.34
CA TYR A 196 25.52 -2.58 2.90
C TYR A 196 26.49 -3.54 2.19
N HIS A 197 26.56 -3.49 0.87
CA HIS A 197 27.49 -4.31 0.08
C HIS A 197 28.91 -3.74 0.07
N LYS A 198 29.12 -2.48 0.44
CA LYS A 198 30.36 -1.71 0.21
C LYS A 198 30.85 -1.91 -1.23
N TRP A 199 29.94 -1.65 -2.19
CA TRP A 199 30.17 -1.95 -3.60
C TRP A 199 29.72 -0.79 -4.52
N PRO A 200 30.47 -0.48 -5.61
CA PRO A 200 31.68 -1.17 -6.11
C PRO A 200 32.91 -0.89 -5.24
N LYS A 201 33.89 -1.83 -5.24
CA LYS A 201 35.16 -1.67 -4.55
C LYS A 201 36.14 -0.83 -5.37
N GLU A 202 36.05 -0.95 -6.68
CA GLU A 202 36.82 -0.19 -7.65
C GLU A 202 36.03 1.04 -8.10
N ALA A 203 36.61 1.86 -8.98
CA ALA A 203 35.93 3.01 -9.52
C ALA A 203 34.64 2.59 -10.25
N CYS A 204 33.52 3.25 -9.93
CA CYS A 204 32.29 3.09 -10.70
C CYS A 204 32.51 3.60 -12.14
N LYS A 205 31.62 3.25 -13.07
CA LYS A 205 31.65 3.82 -14.42
C LYS A 205 31.25 5.30 -14.37
N ALA A 206 31.69 6.07 -15.40
CA ALA A 206 31.21 7.42 -15.57
C ALA A 206 29.69 7.44 -15.68
N VAL A 207 29.05 8.40 -15.00
CA VAL A 207 27.60 8.56 -15.02
C VAL A 207 27.26 9.78 -15.86
N PRO A 208 26.57 9.61 -17.00
CA PRO A 208 26.25 10.73 -17.90
C PRO A 208 25.38 11.79 -17.24
N GLY A 209 25.58 13.02 -17.64
CA GLY A 209 24.66 14.11 -17.35
C GLY A 209 23.37 13.97 -18.14
N TYR A 210 22.37 14.74 -17.75
CA TYR A 210 21.09 14.79 -18.43
C TYR A 210 20.42 16.16 -18.23
N LYS A 211 19.31 16.39 -18.94
CA LYS A 211 18.48 17.58 -18.76
C LYS A 211 17.44 17.30 -17.69
N LEU A 212 17.59 17.98 -16.56
CA LEU A 212 16.60 18.00 -15.47
C LEU A 212 15.45 18.90 -15.84
N GLU A 213 14.23 18.42 -15.72
CA GLU A 213 13.02 19.23 -15.89
C GLU A 213 12.82 20.17 -14.69
N LEU A 214 12.52 21.44 -14.98
CA LEU A 214 12.20 22.42 -13.96
C LEU A 214 10.68 22.63 -13.95
N TRP A 215 10.07 22.31 -12.83
CA TRP A 215 8.63 22.32 -12.66
C TRP A 215 8.17 23.52 -11.82
N GLN A 216 7.08 24.17 -12.24
CA GLN A 216 6.39 25.20 -11.46
C GLN A 216 4.89 25.14 -11.71
N GLY A 217 4.09 25.07 -10.62
CA GLY A 217 2.63 25.04 -10.75
C GLY A 217 2.09 23.85 -11.56
N GLY A 218 2.78 22.72 -11.56
CA GLY A 218 2.39 21.51 -12.29
C GLY A 218 2.75 21.50 -13.78
N ALA A 219 3.58 22.44 -14.24
CA ALA A 219 4.04 22.52 -15.62
C ALA A 219 5.57 22.61 -15.71
N ILE A 220 6.15 22.06 -16.77
CA ILE A 220 7.58 22.21 -17.10
C ILE A 220 7.81 23.62 -17.58
N THR A 221 8.66 24.38 -16.88
CA THR A 221 8.99 25.78 -17.19
C THR A 221 10.38 25.93 -17.81
N GLY A 222 11.20 24.90 -17.80
CA GLY A 222 12.55 24.94 -18.35
C GLY A 222 13.32 23.65 -18.11
N TYR A 223 14.61 23.69 -18.41
CA TYR A 223 15.52 22.57 -18.23
C TYR A 223 16.85 23.04 -17.64
N GLN A 224 17.38 22.29 -16.71
CA GLN A 224 18.73 22.47 -16.16
C GLN A 224 19.64 21.33 -16.67
N THR A 225 20.79 21.65 -17.20
CA THR A 225 21.73 20.61 -17.65
C THR A 225 22.64 20.19 -16.50
N LEU A 226 22.58 18.93 -16.14
CA LEU A 226 23.50 18.33 -15.18
C LEU A 226 24.74 17.82 -15.91
N PRO A 227 25.97 18.06 -15.39
CA PRO A 227 27.21 17.61 -16.03
C PRO A 227 27.41 16.11 -15.86
N ASP A 228 28.27 15.53 -16.73
CA ASP A 228 28.78 14.17 -16.54
C ASP A 228 29.55 14.06 -15.23
N LEU A 229 29.42 12.92 -14.56
CA LEU A 229 30.22 12.56 -13.39
C LEU A 229 31.31 11.56 -13.82
N PRO A 230 32.60 11.86 -13.54
CA PRO A 230 33.69 10.95 -13.87
C PRO A 230 33.64 9.67 -13.01
N PRO A 231 34.35 8.61 -13.40
CA PRO A 231 34.54 7.45 -12.53
C PRO A 231 35.10 7.84 -11.16
N VAL A 232 34.58 7.23 -10.08
CA VAL A 232 35.03 7.49 -8.71
C VAL A 232 35.08 6.22 -7.87
N VAL A 233 36.02 6.14 -6.95
CA VAL A 233 36.08 5.12 -5.90
C VAL A 233 35.36 5.65 -4.67
N PHE A 234 34.30 4.98 -4.24
CA PHE A 234 33.56 5.38 -3.03
C PHE A 234 34.35 5.06 -1.76
N GLN A 235 34.36 5.99 -0.82
CA GLN A 235 35.10 5.89 0.44
C GLN A 235 34.26 5.18 1.51
N TRP A 236 33.93 3.89 1.31
CA TRP A 236 33.02 3.11 2.15
C TRP A 236 33.34 3.17 3.64
N ASP A 237 34.62 3.11 4.01
CA ASP A 237 35.04 3.11 5.42
C ASP A 237 34.95 4.49 6.09
N LYS A 238 34.68 5.55 5.33
CA LYS A 238 34.41 6.87 5.87
C LYS A 238 32.92 7.12 6.12
N MET A 239 32.04 6.34 5.50
CA MET A 239 30.60 6.50 5.68
C MET A 239 30.16 5.99 7.04
N LEU A 240 29.38 6.81 7.75
CA LEU A 240 28.81 6.45 9.04
C LEU A 240 27.43 5.81 8.86
N ASP A 241 27.05 4.93 9.79
CA ASP A 241 25.70 4.35 9.81
C ASP A 241 24.61 5.39 10.08
N GLU A 242 24.93 6.42 10.87
CA GLU A 242 24.06 7.56 11.15
C GLU A 242 24.86 8.86 11.21
N TYR A 243 24.23 9.98 10.86
CA TYR A 243 24.87 11.31 10.85
C TYR A 243 24.22 12.29 11.84
N TYR A 244 23.25 11.84 12.63
CA TYR A 244 22.63 12.65 13.68
C TYR A 244 22.61 11.91 15.01
N GLN A 245 23.03 12.59 16.08
CA GLN A 245 22.87 12.13 17.45
C GLN A 245 22.30 13.27 18.29
N ASN A 246 21.20 13.04 18.99
CA ASN A 246 20.52 14.08 19.77
C ASN A 246 20.26 15.35 18.94
N GLU A 247 19.74 15.19 17.72
CA GLU A 247 19.43 16.26 16.76
C GLU A 247 20.66 17.05 16.27
N LYS A 248 21.87 16.62 16.58
CA LYS A 248 23.09 17.26 16.13
C LYS A 248 23.76 16.48 15.03
N LEU A 249 24.14 17.17 13.96
CA LEU A 249 24.96 16.62 12.89
C LEU A 249 26.32 16.18 13.44
N ILE A 250 26.71 14.95 13.15
CA ILE A 250 27.99 14.36 13.53
C ILE A 250 28.80 13.98 12.30
N GLY A 251 30.04 13.55 12.53
CA GLY A 251 30.96 13.17 11.47
C GLY A 251 31.82 14.34 10.97
N THR A 252 33.03 14.01 10.50
CA THR A 252 33.94 14.97 9.88
C THR A 252 33.44 15.37 8.48
N LYS A 253 33.99 16.45 7.92
CA LYS A 253 33.68 16.88 6.55
C LYS A 253 33.91 15.76 5.53
N GLU A 254 35.01 15.01 5.67
CA GLU A 254 35.32 13.88 4.77
C GLU A 254 34.30 12.75 4.87
N GLN A 255 33.75 12.50 6.06
CA GLN A 255 32.70 11.50 6.26
C GLN A 255 31.38 11.95 5.65
N GLN A 256 31.01 13.22 5.84
CA GLN A 256 29.83 13.83 5.23
C GLN A 256 29.94 13.87 3.70
N ASP A 257 31.13 14.25 3.17
CA ASP A 257 31.37 14.29 1.73
C ASP A 257 31.35 12.90 1.10
N ALA A 258 31.79 11.87 1.82
CA ALA A 258 31.76 10.49 1.32
C ALA A 258 30.33 10.01 1.06
N VAL A 259 29.39 10.24 1.99
CA VAL A 259 28.00 9.84 1.80
C VAL A 259 27.30 10.72 0.77
N ALA A 260 27.57 12.04 0.77
CA ALA A 260 27.00 12.97 -0.21
C ALA A 260 27.44 12.63 -1.65
N GLN A 261 28.70 12.21 -1.83
CA GLN A 261 29.20 11.76 -3.13
C GLN A 261 28.46 10.51 -3.60
N LEU A 262 28.25 9.51 -2.74
CA LEU A 262 27.48 8.32 -3.09
C LEU A 262 26.07 8.69 -3.52
N MET A 263 25.36 9.53 -2.73
CA MET A 263 24.01 10.01 -3.06
C MET A 263 23.98 10.74 -4.41
N ARG A 264 24.98 11.59 -4.68
CA ARG A 264 25.06 12.31 -5.95
C ARG A 264 25.16 11.37 -7.15
N TYR A 265 26.02 10.36 -7.06
CA TYR A 265 26.24 9.40 -8.13
C TYR A 265 25.05 8.45 -8.32
N ALA A 266 24.52 7.93 -7.22
CA ALA A 266 23.33 7.07 -7.25
C ALA A 266 22.13 7.80 -7.86
N GLY A 267 21.83 9.01 -7.38
CA GLY A 267 20.70 9.81 -7.89
C GLY A 267 20.86 10.17 -9.37
N GLN A 268 22.06 10.60 -9.82
CA GLN A 268 22.28 10.89 -11.24
C GLN A 268 22.21 9.63 -12.10
N GLY A 269 22.72 8.50 -11.61
CA GLY A 269 22.65 7.22 -12.33
C GLY A 269 21.21 6.77 -12.60
N MET A 270 20.30 7.11 -11.71
CA MET A 270 18.86 6.82 -11.82
C MET A 270 18.06 7.91 -12.55
N LYS A 271 18.72 8.91 -13.13
CA LYS A 271 18.06 10.07 -13.74
C LYS A 271 17.02 10.71 -12.80
N MET A 272 17.42 10.95 -11.55
CA MET A 272 16.56 11.55 -10.54
C MET A 272 15.95 12.88 -11.02
N ASN A 273 14.65 13.06 -10.91
CA ASN A 273 14.00 14.34 -11.08
C ASN A 273 14.18 15.16 -9.80
N TYR A 274 15.27 15.94 -9.77
CA TYR A 274 15.70 16.67 -8.58
C TYR A 274 14.87 17.91 -8.30
N SER A 275 14.43 18.08 -7.06
CA SER A 275 13.79 19.29 -6.54
C SER A 275 14.18 19.52 -5.07
N PRO A 276 14.17 20.78 -4.57
CA PRO A 276 14.42 21.06 -3.16
C PRO A 276 13.37 20.52 -2.20
N GLU A 277 12.14 20.33 -2.63
CA GLU A 277 11.05 19.84 -1.80
C GLU A 277 10.90 18.32 -1.91
N GLU A 278 10.96 17.80 -3.15
CA GLU A 278 10.71 16.39 -3.42
C GLU A 278 11.45 15.98 -4.69
N SER A 279 12.45 15.09 -4.55
CA SER A 279 13.13 14.47 -5.68
C SER A 279 12.62 13.05 -5.88
N GLY A 280 12.32 12.67 -7.12
CA GLY A 280 11.69 11.38 -7.42
C GLY A 280 12.28 10.67 -8.63
N THR A 281 12.24 9.35 -8.58
CA THR A 281 12.40 8.42 -9.70
C THR A 281 11.80 7.07 -9.28
N ASN A 282 11.66 6.12 -10.18
CA ASN A 282 11.09 4.81 -9.84
C ASN A 282 12.16 3.74 -9.55
N PRO A 283 11.83 2.64 -8.83
CA PRO A 283 12.75 1.54 -8.54
C PRO A 283 13.33 0.86 -9.78
N PHE A 284 12.60 0.85 -10.90
CA PHE A 284 13.11 0.35 -12.17
C PHE A 284 14.41 1.07 -12.61
N MET A 285 14.48 2.39 -12.43
CA MET A 285 15.67 3.18 -12.75
C MET A 285 16.83 2.87 -11.78
N ALA A 286 16.53 2.54 -10.53
CA ALA A 286 17.54 2.07 -9.58
C ALA A 286 18.13 0.72 -10.03
N ALA A 287 17.28 -0.22 -10.44
CA ALA A 287 17.69 -1.52 -10.96
C ALA A 287 18.63 -1.36 -12.16
N ASP A 288 18.31 -0.45 -13.07
CA ASP A 288 19.16 -0.19 -14.25
C ASP A 288 20.49 0.46 -13.88
N ALA A 289 20.47 1.48 -13.05
CA ALA A 289 21.67 2.20 -12.62
C ALA A 289 22.67 1.27 -11.92
N LEU A 290 22.20 0.40 -11.02
CA LEU A 290 23.03 -0.58 -10.32
C LEU A 290 23.78 -1.50 -11.30
N LYS A 291 23.11 -1.96 -12.35
CA LYS A 291 23.71 -2.81 -13.40
C LYS A 291 24.68 -2.04 -14.28
N LYS A 292 24.29 -0.86 -14.71
CA LYS A 292 24.96 -0.10 -15.75
C LYS A 292 26.20 0.62 -15.26
N TYR A 293 26.14 1.23 -14.08
CA TYR A 293 27.18 2.11 -13.57
C TYR A 293 27.95 1.55 -12.37
N PHE A 294 27.30 0.71 -11.55
CA PHE A 294 27.83 0.32 -10.24
C PHE A 294 28.24 -1.16 -10.14
N GLY A 295 28.29 -1.87 -11.27
CA GLY A 295 28.86 -3.23 -11.32
C GLY A 295 28.08 -4.28 -10.55
N TYR A 296 26.76 -4.14 -10.44
CA TYR A 296 25.88 -5.16 -9.88
C TYR A 296 25.56 -6.25 -10.91
N ASP A 297 25.11 -7.40 -10.39
CA ASP A 297 24.76 -8.59 -11.18
C ASP A 297 23.68 -8.27 -12.22
N GLN A 298 23.87 -8.76 -13.44
CA GLN A 298 22.94 -8.48 -14.55
C GLN A 298 21.63 -9.24 -14.45
N GLY A 299 21.50 -10.15 -13.51
CA GLY A 299 20.24 -10.86 -13.21
C GLY A 299 19.28 -10.10 -12.28
N LEU A 300 19.72 -8.96 -11.70
CA LEU A 300 18.79 -8.14 -10.90
C LEU A 300 17.72 -7.53 -11.79
N GLN A 301 16.51 -7.40 -11.25
CA GLN A 301 15.35 -6.89 -11.99
C GLN A 301 14.36 -6.19 -11.05
N ASP A 302 13.59 -5.30 -11.62
CA ASP A 302 12.41 -4.72 -11.00
C ASP A 302 11.20 -5.62 -11.30
N VAL A 303 10.38 -5.88 -10.28
CA VAL A 303 9.19 -6.73 -10.38
C VAL A 303 8.00 -6.02 -9.75
N SER A 304 6.85 -6.08 -10.42
CA SER A 304 5.60 -5.53 -9.90
C SER A 304 4.81 -6.59 -9.15
N ARG A 305 4.30 -6.22 -7.99
CA ARG A 305 3.42 -7.06 -7.18
C ARG A 305 2.16 -7.51 -7.93
N ALA A 306 1.70 -6.74 -8.90
CA ALA A 306 0.53 -7.06 -9.73
C ALA A 306 0.61 -8.45 -10.41
N HIS A 307 1.80 -9.01 -10.55
CA HIS A 307 2.03 -10.31 -11.19
C HIS A 307 2.10 -11.50 -10.21
N TYR A 308 1.97 -11.26 -8.90
CA TYR A 308 2.14 -12.28 -7.85
C TYR A 308 0.90 -12.42 -6.98
N GLY A 309 0.63 -13.61 -6.49
CA GLY A 309 -0.24 -13.82 -5.34
C GLY A 309 0.40 -13.26 -4.06
N ILE A 310 -0.43 -13.03 -3.02
CA ILE A 310 0.06 -12.49 -1.73
C ILE A 310 1.18 -13.36 -1.17
N ALA A 311 0.95 -14.68 -1.15
CA ALA A 311 1.90 -15.66 -0.66
C ALA A 311 3.19 -15.70 -1.45
N GLU A 312 3.07 -15.68 -2.79
CA GLU A 312 4.22 -15.70 -3.71
C GLU A 312 5.07 -14.44 -3.55
N TRP A 313 4.41 -13.27 -3.37
CA TRP A 313 5.10 -12.00 -3.15
C TRP A 313 5.89 -11.97 -1.85
N GLU A 314 5.24 -12.35 -0.74
CA GLU A 314 5.93 -12.41 0.57
C GLU A 314 7.04 -13.47 0.57
N ASP A 315 6.85 -14.60 -0.11
CA ASP A 315 7.88 -15.61 -0.29
C ASP A 315 9.06 -15.07 -1.10
N LEU A 316 8.79 -14.32 -2.16
CA LEU A 316 9.81 -13.68 -2.98
C LEU A 316 10.68 -12.73 -2.13
N ILE A 317 10.05 -11.81 -1.41
CA ILE A 317 10.77 -10.84 -0.55
C ILE A 317 11.53 -11.56 0.58
N TYR A 318 10.88 -12.54 1.24
CA TYR A 318 11.55 -13.34 2.27
C TYR A 318 12.80 -14.05 1.75
N ASN A 319 12.72 -14.66 0.58
CA ASN A 319 13.84 -15.40 -0.02
C ASN A 319 15.01 -14.47 -0.40
N GLU A 320 14.73 -13.25 -0.84
CA GLU A 320 15.77 -12.23 -1.06
C GLU A 320 16.51 -11.93 0.25
N ILE A 321 15.78 -11.62 1.32
CA ILE A 321 16.38 -11.30 2.62
C ILE A 321 17.14 -12.50 3.20
N ALA A 322 16.59 -13.72 3.08
CA ALA A 322 17.25 -14.96 3.50
C ALA A 322 18.56 -15.20 2.75
N ALA A 323 18.63 -14.79 1.48
CA ALA A 323 19.83 -14.83 0.67
C ALA A 323 20.78 -13.63 0.89
N LYS A 324 20.54 -12.83 1.95
CA LYS A 324 21.34 -11.64 2.32
C LYS A 324 21.32 -10.55 1.25
N ARG A 325 20.18 -10.38 0.59
CA ARG A 325 19.93 -9.33 -0.39
C ARG A 325 18.83 -8.40 0.14
N PRO A 326 19.18 -7.22 0.68
CA PRO A 326 18.20 -6.19 0.99
C PRO A 326 17.41 -5.80 -0.25
N VAL A 327 16.11 -5.58 -0.10
CA VAL A 327 15.20 -5.30 -1.22
C VAL A 327 14.89 -3.81 -1.26
N ILE A 328 15.16 -3.16 -2.40
CA ILE A 328 14.67 -1.80 -2.67
C ILE A 328 13.20 -1.95 -3.03
N TYR A 329 12.31 -1.40 -2.21
CA TYR A 329 10.88 -1.65 -2.27
C TYR A 329 10.11 -0.36 -2.48
N GLY A 330 9.22 -0.34 -3.46
CA GLY A 330 8.32 0.77 -3.76
C GLY A 330 6.89 0.49 -3.26
N GLY A 331 6.27 1.48 -2.66
CA GLY A 331 4.87 1.42 -2.21
C GLY A 331 4.46 2.70 -1.49
N GLY A 332 3.19 3.11 -1.63
CA GLY A 332 2.71 4.33 -1.01
C GLY A 332 3.42 5.59 -1.51
N ALA A 333 3.67 5.71 -2.82
CA ALA A 333 4.44 6.80 -3.42
C ALA A 333 5.82 7.02 -2.76
N HIS A 334 6.39 5.98 -2.16
CA HIS A 334 7.66 6.01 -1.46
C HIS A 334 8.53 4.80 -1.81
N THR A 335 9.85 4.99 -1.81
CA THR A 335 10.81 3.89 -1.94
C THR A 335 11.62 3.76 -0.65
N PHE A 336 11.70 2.55 -0.13
CA PHE A 336 12.37 2.20 1.13
C PHE A 336 13.13 0.87 1.00
N VAL A 337 13.75 0.40 2.06
CA VAL A 337 14.44 -0.90 2.03
C VAL A 337 13.74 -1.87 2.96
N VAL A 338 13.55 -3.11 2.47
CA VAL A 338 13.11 -4.25 3.27
C VAL A 338 14.28 -5.18 3.47
N ASP A 339 14.67 -5.41 4.75
CA ASP A 339 15.94 -6.07 5.05
C ASP A 339 15.93 -7.03 6.25
N GLY A 340 14.74 -7.36 6.78
CA GLY A 340 14.60 -8.29 7.88
C GLY A 340 13.21 -8.90 7.97
N TYR A 341 13.04 -9.93 8.81
CA TYR A 341 11.76 -10.60 9.03
C TYR A 341 11.65 -11.09 10.47
N ASN A 342 10.53 -10.81 11.15
CA ASN A 342 10.37 -11.10 12.58
C ASN A 342 9.94 -12.55 12.91
N GLY A 343 9.70 -13.38 11.92
CA GLY A 343 9.17 -14.74 12.13
C GLY A 343 7.65 -14.82 12.29
N GLN A 344 6.95 -13.70 12.29
CA GLN A 344 5.50 -13.60 12.57
C GLN A 344 4.73 -12.84 11.47
N GLY A 345 5.25 -12.78 10.24
CA GLY A 345 4.60 -12.12 9.12
C GLY A 345 4.96 -10.65 8.92
N LEU A 346 5.85 -10.08 9.74
CA LEU A 346 6.26 -8.68 9.60
C LEU A 346 7.68 -8.59 9.08
N PHE A 347 7.88 -7.70 8.11
CA PHE A 347 9.15 -7.41 7.48
C PHE A 347 9.75 -6.14 8.08
N HIS A 348 11.06 -6.12 8.31
CA HIS A 348 11.75 -4.92 8.72
C HIS A 348 11.86 -3.94 7.56
N VAL A 349 11.44 -2.71 7.81
CA VAL A 349 11.45 -1.59 6.86
C VAL A 349 12.38 -0.51 7.39
N ASN A 350 13.32 -0.10 6.55
CA ASN A 350 14.11 1.11 6.72
C ASN A 350 13.54 2.17 5.78
N TRP A 351 12.83 3.15 6.35
CA TRP A 351 12.10 4.16 5.59
C TRP A 351 13.00 5.21 4.92
N GLY A 352 14.26 5.31 5.32
CA GLY A 352 15.16 6.36 4.82
C GLY A 352 14.88 7.73 5.43
N TRP A 353 14.40 7.78 6.68
CA TRP A 353 14.09 9.01 7.44
C TRP A 353 14.99 9.21 8.66
N GLY A 354 16.27 8.83 8.54
CA GLY A 354 17.22 8.97 9.65
C GLY A 354 17.03 7.94 10.76
N GLY A 355 16.36 6.82 10.46
CA GLY A 355 16.01 5.78 11.43
C GLY A 355 14.69 6.05 12.15
N ASP A 356 14.00 7.17 11.84
CA ASP A 356 12.69 7.43 12.43
C ASP A 356 11.65 6.44 11.87
N SER A 357 10.89 5.86 12.78
CA SER A 357 9.86 4.85 12.49
C SER A 357 10.36 3.57 11.80
N ASP A 358 11.68 3.38 11.61
CA ASP A 358 12.21 2.10 11.13
C ASP A 358 11.81 0.99 12.09
N ASN A 359 11.25 -0.06 11.57
CA ASN A 359 10.98 -1.32 12.28
C ASN A 359 10.15 -2.29 11.41
N TYR A 360 9.26 -3.07 12.02
CA TYR A 360 8.58 -4.17 11.36
C TYR A 360 7.15 -3.81 10.94
N PHE A 361 6.82 -4.04 9.66
CA PHE A 361 5.51 -3.77 9.07
C PHE A 361 5.06 -4.94 8.19
N SER A 362 3.74 -5.08 8.04
CA SER A 362 3.17 -6.00 7.07
C SER A 362 3.31 -5.44 5.65
N LEU A 363 3.75 -6.27 4.71
CA LEU A 363 3.71 -5.91 3.28
C LEU A 363 2.35 -6.20 2.67
N SER A 364 1.51 -7.03 3.31
CA SER A 364 0.14 -7.32 2.92
C SER A 364 -0.70 -7.61 4.15
N LEU A 365 -1.99 -7.28 4.09
CA LEU A 365 -2.89 -7.46 5.23
C LEU A 365 -3.57 -8.81 5.27
N LEU A 366 -3.72 -9.45 4.11
CA LEU A 366 -4.43 -10.71 4.00
C LEU A 366 -3.52 -11.87 4.34
N ASN A 367 -4.14 -12.90 4.91
CA ASN A 367 -3.46 -14.16 5.16
C ASN A 367 -3.07 -14.82 3.83
N PRO A 368 -1.77 -15.03 3.56
CA PRO A 368 -1.33 -15.67 2.33
C PRO A 368 -1.89 -17.07 2.10
N GLY A 369 -2.22 -17.82 3.16
CA GLY A 369 -2.75 -19.17 3.08
C GLY A 369 -4.24 -19.27 2.77
N SER A 370 -5.00 -18.19 2.97
CA SER A 370 -6.46 -18.17 2.78
C SER A 370 -6.89 -17.76 1.37
N TRP A 371 -5.97 -17.17 0.59
CA TRP A 371 -6.28 -16.46 -0.66
C TRP A 371 -5.38 -16.86 -1.82
N GLU A 372 -4.86 -18.08 -1.85
CA GLU A 372 -4.16 -18.60 -3.01
C GLU A 372 -5.09 -18.58 -4.22
N GLY A 373 -4.71 -17.81 -5.25
CA GLY A 373 -5.51 -17.63 -6.48
C GLY A 373 -6.41 -16.39 -6.50
N THR A 374 -6.52 -15.62 -5.42
CA THR A 374 -7.12 -14.30 -5.49
C THR A 374 -6.08 -13.32 -5.99
N GLY A 375 -5.91 -13.28 -7.28
CA GLY A 375 -4.87 -12.54 -7.97
C GLY A 375 -4.62 -11.17 -7.38
N ALA A 376 -3.37 -10.93 -7.19
CA ALA A 376 -2.82 -9.63 -6.95
C ALA A 376 -2.97 -8.72 -8.17
N GLY A 377 -3.97 -8.89 -8.97
CA GLY A 377 -4.23 -8.03 -10.10
C GLY A 377 -4.86 -6.72 -9.67
N SER A 378 -4.91 -5.79 -10.57
CA SER A 378 -5.46 -4.46 -10.48
C SER A 378 -6.89 -4.31 -9.88
N SER A 379 -7.56 -5.40 -9.59
CA SER A 379 -8.86 -5.46 -8.88
C SER A 379 -8.72 -5.76 -7.38
N GLY A 380 -7.54 -5.56 -6.79
CA GLY A 380 -7.14 -6.11 -5.52
C GLY A 380 -7.86 -5.58 -4.30
N ILE A 381 -8.22 -6.51 -3.45
CA ILE A 381 -8.62 -6.29 -2.07
C ILE A 381 -7.44 -5.74 -1.22
N ASP A 382 -6.20 -5.83 -1.73
CA ASP A 382 -4.97 -5.42 -1.03
C ASP A 382 -4.21 -4.28 -1.76
N TYR A 383 -4.80 -3.58 -2.71
CA TYR A 383 -4.09 -2.66 -3.61
C TYR A 383 -4.61 -1.26 -3.61
N SER A 384 -4.48 -0.64 -2.49
CA SER A 384 -4.67 0.81 -2.45
C SER A 384 -3.48 1.57 -3.05
N THR A 385 -2.33 0.90 -3.25
CA THR A 385 -1.11 1.51 -3.82
C THR A 385 -0.36 0.47 -4.66
N PRO A 386 0.13 0.82 -5.86
CA PRO A 386 1.07 -0.02 -6.59
C PRO A 386 2.28 -0.34 -5.72
N GLN A 387 2.74 -1.60 -5.77
CA GLN A 387 3.96 -2.03 -5.10
C GLN A 387 4.89 -2.69 -6.11
N ASP A 388 6.18 -2.39 -5.99
CA ASP A 388 7.25 -2.97 -6.80
C ASP A 388 8.48 -3.24 -5.93
N ALA A 389 9.39 -4.05 -6.45
CA ALA A 389 10.61 -4.41 -5.74
C ALA A 389 11.77 -4.67 -6.70
N VAL A 390 12.94 -4.19 -6.35
CA VAL A 390 14.18 -4.59 -7.02
C VAL A 390 14.74 -5.80 -6.31
N ILE A 391 14.75 -6.93 -7.00
CA ILE A 391 15.21 -8.23 -6.50
C ILE A 391 16.50 -8.66 -7.18
N GLY A 392 17.21 -9.65 -6.60
CA GLY A 392 18.49 -10.13 -7.11
C GLY A 392 19.64 -9.16 -6.89
N VAL A 393 19.52 -8.19 -5.98
CA VAL A 393 20.51 -7.14 -5.75
C VAL A 393 21.73 -7.73 -5.04
N LYS A 394 22.79 -7.93 -5.80
CA LYS A 394 24.09 -8.43 -5.31
C LYS A 394 25.23 -7.91 -6.19
N PRO A 395 26.46 -7.76 -5.66
CA PRO A 395 27.62 -7.49 -6.46
C PRO A 395 27.83 -8.54 -7.55
N ALA A 396 28.27 -8.13 -8.75
CA ALA A 396 28.69 -9.08 -9.76
C ALA A 396 30.02 -9.76 -9.33
N THR A 397 30.08 -11.08 -9.47
CA THR A 397 31.29 -11.86 -9.13
C THR A 397 32.35 -11.87 -10.23
N THR A 398 31.92 -11.55 -11.45
CA THR A 398 32.79 -11.44 -12.65
C THR A 398 32.32 -10.24 -13.46
N GLU A 399 33.16 -9.75 -14.35
CA GLU A 399 32.74 -8.75 -15.31
C GLU A 399 31.61 -9.31 -16.19
N GLN A 400 30.52 -8.55 -16.31
CA GLN A 400 29.33 -8.93 -17.06
C GLN A 400 29.02 -7.82 -18.07
N THR A 401 28.59 -8.21 -19.27
CA THR A 401 28.07 -7.26 -20.25
C THR A 401 26.72 -6.73 -19.75
N TYR A 402 26.55 -5.40 -19.79
CA TYR A 402 25.30 -4.77 -19.39
C TYR A 402 24.11 -5.34 -20.17
N LYS A 403 23.11 -5.82 -19.43
CA LYS A 403 21.83 -6.28 -19.94
C LYS A 403 20.74 -5.31 -19.49
N LYS A 404 20.13 -4.64 -20.46
CA LYS A 404 18.99 -3.73 -20.23
C LYS A 404 17.84 -4.49 -19.56
N ASN A 405 17.20 -3.90 -18.54
CA ASN A 405 16.01 -4.49 -17.95
C ASN A 405 14.84 -4.46 -18.94
N HIS A 406 13.99 -5.48 -18.91
CA HIS A 406 12.70 -5.40 -19.60
C HIS A 406 11.85 -4.37 -18.87
N PRO A 407 11.21 -3.41 -19.58
CA PRO A 407 10.27 -2.49 -18.95
C PRO A 407 9.17 -3.26 -18.21
N SER A 408 8.81 -2.78 -17.04
CA SER A 408 7.72 -3.34 -16.25
C SER A 408 6.40 -2.78 -16.78
N ALA A 409 5.43 -3.64 -17.07
CA ALA A 409 4.13 -3.24 -17.58
C ALA A 409 3.02 -3.86 -16.72
N SER A 410 1.97 -3.09 -16.44
CA SER A 410 0.81 -3.55 -15.68
C SER A 410 -0.48 -2.99 -16.24
N LEU A 411 -1.55 -3.78 -16.13
CA LEU A 411 -2.90 -3.33 -16.43
C LEU A 411 -3.25 -2.15 -15.50
N GLY A 412 -3.98 -1.17 -16.01
CA GLY A 412 -4.62 -0.14 -15.21
C GLY A 412 -5.75 -0.71 -14.35
N ASP A 413 -6.66 0.15 -13.90
CA ASP A 413 -7.70 -0.29 -12.97
C ASP A 413 -8.58 -1.40 -13.56
N GLU A 414 -8.86 -1.37 -14.86
CA GLU A 414 -9.63 -2.42 -15.54
C GLU A 414 -9.65 -2.31 -17.07
N MET A 415 -10.29 -3.31 -17.70
CA MET A 415 -10.67 -3.31 -19.11
C MET A 415 -12.10 -2.78 -19.27
N ILE A 416 -12.29 -1.77 -20.13
CA ILE A 416 -13.58 -1.08 -20.34
C ILE A 416 -14.20 -1.61 -21.62
N ILE A 417 -15.47 -2.04 -21.56
CA ILE A 417 -16.22 -2.54 -22.73
C ILE A 417 -17.34 -1.55 -23.04
N SER A 418 -17.53 -1.24 -24.34
CA SER A 418 -18.64 -0.42 -24.81
C SER A 418 -20.00 -1.08 -24.53
N ASP A 419 -21.07 -0.26 -24.42
CA ASP A 419 -22.43 -0.74 -24.10
C ASP A 419 -22.95 -1.81 -25.08
N ASP A 420 -22.53 -1.73 -26.37
CA ASP A 420 -22.90 -2.71 -27.39
C ASP A 420 -21.95 -3.92 -27.45
N GLY A 421 -20.89 -3.90 -26.66
CA GLY A 421 -19.87 -4.95 -26.56
C GLY A 421 -18.93 -5.05 -27.77
N LYS A 422 -18.90 -4.04 -28.66
CA LYS A 422 -18.06 -4.10 -29.86
C LYS A 422 -16.65 -3.57 -29.63
N GLU A 423 -16.45 -2.74 -28.61
CA GLU A 423 -15.15 -2.15 -28.30
C GLU A 423 -14.69 -2.59 -26.90
N LEU A 424 -13.39 -2.82 -26.79
CA LEU A 424 -12.69 -3.13 -25.55
C LEU A 424 -11.50 -2.21 -25.40
N THR A 425 -11.54 -1.30 -24.42
CA THR A 425 -10.42 -0.44 -24.07
C THR A 425 -9.60 -1.04 -22.95
N VAL A 426 -8.31 -1.23 -23.22
CA VAL A 426 -7.31 -1.67 -22.24
C VAL A 426 -6.48 -0.48 -21.83
N GLN A 427 -6.49 -0.16 -20.54
CA GLN A 427 -5.63 0.85 -19.94
C GLN A 427 -4.45 0.17 -19.26
N PHE A 428 -3.25 0.72 -19.41
CA PHE A 428 -2.04 0.12 -18.84
C PHE A 428 -0.96 1.17 -18.58
N SER A 429 -0.07 0.87 -17.65
CA SER A 429 1.13 1.67 -17.36
C SER A 429 2.39 0.87 -17.65
N VAL A 430 3.45 1.57 -18.07
CA VAL A 430 4.75 0.96 -18.33
C VAL A 430 5.84 1.78 -17.67
N HIS A 431 6.71 1.14 -16.92
CA HIS A 431 7.92 1.74 -16.36
C HIS A 431 9.12 1.32 -17.20
N GLY A 432 9.79 2.28 -17.82
CA GLY A 432 10.88 2.02 -18.76
C GLY A 432 11.91 3.16 -18.80
N TYR A 433 12.85 3.07 -19.73
CA TYR A 433 14.01 3.97 -19.82
C TYR A 433 13.72 5.30 -20.49
N GLU A 434 12.76 5.32 -21.37
CA GLU A 434 12.48 6.45 -22.27
C GLU A 434 11.08 6.94 -22.00
N ASP A 435 10.89 8.25 -22.13
CA ASP A 435 9.58 8.87 -21.95
C ASP A 435 8.56 8.37 -22.97
N LYS A 436 9.06 7.98 -24.15
CA LYS A 436 8.26 7.35 -25.21
C LYS A 436 8.93 6.08 -25.71
N MET A 437 8.15 5.03 -25.81
CA MET A 437 8.52 3.74 -26.37
C MET A 437 7.47 3.30 -27.39
N THR A 438 7.80 2.34 -28.22
CA THR A 438 6.86 1.69 -29.13
C THR A 438 6.67 0.25 -28.69
N GLY A 439 5.46 -0.27 -28.82
CA GLY A 439 5.15 -1.66 -28.52
C GLY A 439 4.03 -2.19 -29.36
N ILE A 440 3.75 -3.46 -29.19
CA ILE A 440 2.60 -4.15 -29.80
C ILE A 440 1.72 -4.65 -28.66
N ILE A 441 0.49 -4.17 -28.60
CA ILE A 441 -0.53 -4.69 -27.71
C ILE A 441 -1.37 -5.74 -28.42
N ALA A 442 -1.78 -6.79 -27.70
CA ALA A 442 -2.62 -7.85 -28.23
C ALA A 442 -3.61 -8.34 -27.17
N MET A 443 -4.74 -8.86 -27.60
CA MET A 443 -5.53 -9.76 -26.78
C MET A 443 -5.05 -11.20 -27.04
N ALA A 444 -4.94 -12.00 -25.99
CA ALA A 444 -4.40 -13.36 -26.10
C ALA A 444 -5.25 -14.38 -25.34
N TYR A 445 -5.19 -15.62 -25.79
CA TYR A 445 -5.81 -16.77 -25.11
C TYR A 445 -4.83 -17.93 -25.01
N LYS A 446 -5.06 -18.84 -24.05
CA LYS A 446 -4.34 -20.11 -23.99
C LYS A 446 -5.03 -21.14 -24.89
N ASN A 447 -4.26 -21.73 -25.83
CA ASN A 447 -4.74 -22.84 -26.63
C ASN A 447 -4.82 -24.12 -25.79
N THR A 448 -5.27 -25.21 -26.40
CA THR A 448 -5.40 -26.54 -25.76
C THR A 448 -4.08 -27.10 -25.24
N ASN A 449 -2.94 -26.65 -25.76
CA ASN A 449 -1.61 -27.04 -25.32
C ASN A 449 -1.09 -26.15 -24.17
N GLY A 450 -1.85 -25.16 -23.73
CA GLY A 450 -1.44 -24.19 -22.71
C GLY A 450 -0.55 -23.05 -23.21
N GLU A 451 -0.36 -22.91 -24.53
CA GLU A 451 0.44 -21.88 -25.17
C GLU A 451 -0.39 -20.62 -25.42
N TRP A 452 0.24 -19.45 -25.25
CA TRP A 452 -0.40 -18.18 -25.56
C TRP A 452 -0.48 -17.93 -27.07
N LYS A 453 -1.68 -17.59 -27.54
CA LYS A 453 -1.97 -17.14 -28.90
C LYS A 453 -2.42 -15.67 -28.85
N GLN A 454 -1.71 -14.81 -29.56
CA GLN A 454 -2.01 -13.38 -29.67
C GLN A 454 -2.99 -13.14 -30.82
N LEU A 455 -4.01 -12.33 -30.55
CA LEU A 455 -5.05 -11.91 -31.49
C LEU A 455 -5.13 -10.38 -31.55
N SER A 456 -5.62 -9.84 -32.66
CA SER A 456 -5.87 -8.41 -32.84
C SER A 456 -4.69 -7.54 -32.41
N MET A 457 -3.50 -7.85 -32.94
CA MET A 457 -2.25 -7.14 -32.61
C MET A 457 -2.23 -5.75 -33.22
N SER A 458 -1.82 -4.75 -32.44
CA SER A 458 -1.69 -3.34 -32.88
C SER A 458 -0.47 -2.67 -32.26
N THR A 459 0.15 -1.81 -33.07
CA THR A 459 1.25 -0.95 -32.60
C THR A 459 0.69 0.16 -31.71
N VAL A 460 1.37 0.41 -30.58
CA VAL A 460 1.00 1.46 -29.62
C VAL A 460 2.22 2.30 -29.27
N GLU A 461 2.00 3.62 -29.13
CA GLU A 461 2.96 4.49 -28.45
C GLU A 461 2.77 4.36 -26.94
N ILE A 462 3.85 4.20 -26.20
CA ILE A 462 3.87 3.98 -24.78
C ILE A 462 4.59 5.17 -24.11
N SER A 463 3.94 5.74 -23.11
CA SER A 463 4.56 6.73 -22.22
C SER A 463 4.88 6.07 -20.88
N ASN A 464 6.07 6.32 -20.33
CA ASN A 464 6.45 5.83 -19.00
C ASN A 464 5.96 6.75 -17.87
N THR A 465 5.34 7.89 -18.20
CA THR A 465 4.84 8.88 -17.23
C THR A 465 3.33 8.98 -17.20
N LEU A 466 2.64 8.39 -18.17
CA LEU A 466 1.19 8.49 -18.35
C LEU A 466 0.55 7.12 -18.46
N LEU A 467 -0.69 7.04 -18.01
CA LEU A 467 -1.55 5.88 -18.28
C LEU A 467 -1.79 5.79 -19.79
N CYS A 468 -1.36 4.68 -20.39
CA CYS A 468 -1.59 4.39 -21.80
C CYS A 468 -2.95 3.71 -21.97
N SER A 469 -3.54 3.84 -23.16
CA SER A 469 -4.78 3.14 -23.49
C SER A 469 -4.81 2.72 -24.95
N TYR A 470 -5.44 1.56 -25.20
CA TYR A 470 -5.74 1.09 -26.55
C TYR A 470 -7.13 0.48 -26.61
N THR A 471 -7.88 0.77 -27.70
CA THR A 471 -9.22 0.22 -27.91
C THR A 471 -9.19 -0.82 -29.05
N PHE A 472 -9.52 -2.05 -28.70
CA PHE A 472 -9.75 -3.14 -29.65
C PHE A 472 -11.18 -3.09 -30.16
N THR A 473 -11.39 -3.36 -31.46
CA THR A 473 -12.72 -3.53 -32.03
C THR A 473 -12.98 -5.04 -32.21
N GLY A 474 -14.18 -5.50 -31.89
CA GLY A 474 -14.58 -6.88 -32.12
C GLY A 474 -14.75 -7.26 -33.60
N ASP A 475 -14.59 -6.30 -34.50
CA ASP A 475 -14.76 -6.48 -35.95
C ASP A 475 -13.54 -7.08 -36.64
N GLU A 476 -12.35 -7.00 -36.04
CA GLU A 476 -11.08 -7.39 -36.67
C GLU A 476 -10.16 -8.16 -35.72
N GLY A 477 -9.40 -9.13 -36.27
CA GLY A 477 -8.33 -9.82 -35.57
C GLY A 477 -8.76 -11.01 -34.73
N PHE A 478 -10.05 -11.42 -34.77
CA PHE A 478 -10.59 -12.52 -33.94
C PHE A 478 -11.15 -13.69 -34.78
N GLN A 479 -10.75 -13.83 -36.06
CA GLN A 479 -11.28 -14.79 -36.99
C GLN A 479 -11.06 -16.25 -36.57
N GLU A 480 -10.05 -16.52 -35.74
CA GLU A 480 -9.73 -17.85 -35.25
C GLU A 480 -10.71 -18.36 -34.18
N LEU A 481 -11.46 -17.43 -33.54
CA LEU A 481 -12.37 -17.80 -32.47
C LEU A 481 -13.67 -18.37 -33.00
N THR A 482 -13.95 -19.61 -32.65
CA THR A 482 -15.17 -20.35 -33.02
C THR A 482 -16.12 -20.58 -31.85
N GLU A 483 -15.63 -20.33 -30.61
CA GLU A 483 -16.40 -20.51 -29.38
C GLU A 483 -16.10 -19.35 -28.41
N VAL A 484 -16.88 -19.24 -27.32
CA VAL A 484 -16.67 -18.25 -26.27
C VAL A 484 -15.30 -18.47 -25.64
N THR A 485 -14.43 -17.47 -25.77
CA THR A 485 -13.02 -17.56 -25.38
C THR A 485 -12.66 -16.51 -24.36
N LYS A 486 -11.87 -16.89 -23.36
CA LYS A 486 -11.26 -15.95 -22.38
C LYS A 486 -10.07 -15.27 -23.02
N LEU A 487 -10.06 -13.93 -23.00
CA LEU A 487 -8.99 -13.11 -23.53
C LEU A 487 -8.33 -12.28 -22.43
N VAL A 488 -7.00 -12.25 -22.44
CA VAL A 488 -6.16 -11.42 -21.57
C VAL A 488 -5.31 -10.47 -22.38
N PRO A 489 -5.01 -9.26 -21.90
CA PRO A 489 -4.16 -8.33 -22.63
C PRO A 489 -2.67 -8.67 -22.42
N MET A 490 -1.91 -8.62 -23.51
CA MET A 490 -0.45 -8.78 -23.53
C MET A 490 0.21 -7.62 -24.25
N LEU A 491 1.43 -7.32 -23.87
CA LEU A 491 2.25 -6.26 -24.46
C LEU A 491 3.64 -6.81 -24.82
N SER A 492 4.11 -6.50 -26.03
CA SER A 492 5.51 -6.65 -26.45
C SER A 492 6.07 -5.26 -26.68
N ILE A 493 7.24 -4.95 -26.15
CA ILE A 493 7.89 -3.64 -26.27
C ILE A 493 9.04 -3.77 -27.27
N GLU A 494 9.17 -2.82 -28.19
CA GLU A 494 10.22 -2.80 -29.19
C GLU A 494 11.62 -2.88 -28.57
N GLY A 495 12.47 -3.75 -29.12
CA GLY A 495 13.79 -4.05 -28.58
C GLY A 495 13.82 -5.12 -27.48
N TYR A 496 12.68 -5.77 -27.20
CA TYR A 496 12.55 -6.89 -26.27
C TYR A 496 11.72 -8.00 -26.91
N ASP A 497 12.26 -9.21 -26.94
CA ASP A 497 11.67 -10.36 -27.68
C ASP A 497 10.56 -11.08 -26.90
N GLU A 498 10.10 -10.55 -25.78
CA GLU A 498 9.13 -11.22 -24.91
C GLU A 498 7.77 -10.53 -24.91
N TRP A 499 6.72 -11.33 -25.02
CA TRP A 499 5.36 -10.93 -24.67
C TRP A 499 5.14 -11.01 -23.17
N LYS A 500 4.66 -9.94 -22.57
CA LYS A 500 4.30 -9.88 -21.15
C LYS A 500 2.79 -9.74 -20.97
N LEU A 501 2.24 -10.49 -20.03
CA LEU A 501 0.88 -10.25 -19.56
C LEU A 501 0.84 -8.89 -18.86
N LEU A 502 -0.21 -8.12 -19.10
CA LEU A 502 -0.44 -6.87 -18.37
C LEU A 502 -1.02 -7.10 -16.97
N ALA A 503 -1.58 -8.28 -16.70
CA ALA A 503 -2.07 -8.73 -15.41
C ALA A 503 -1.95 -10.26 -15.30
N LYS A 504 -2.33 -10.83 -14.16
CA LYS A 504 -2.51 -12.28 -14.04
C LYS A 504 -3.54 -12.78 -15.05
N ASP A 505 -3.43 -14.03 -15.44
CA ASP A 505 -4.30 -14.68 -16.45
C ASP A 505 -5.72 -14.99 -15.93
N ASP A 506 -6.00 -14.69 -14.67
CA ASP A 506 -7.34 -14.72 -14.08
C ASP A 506 -8.11 -13.40 -14.27
N ILE A 507 -7.47 -12.35 -14.81
CA ILE A 507 -8.09 -11.08 -15.19
C ILE A 507 -8.31 -11.09 -16.70
N TYR A 508 -9.55 -11.35 -17.11
CA TYR A 508 -9.90 -11.55 -18.51
C TYR A 508 -11.26 -10.96 -18.88
N VAL A 509 -11.48 -10.78 -20.14
CA VAL A 509 -12.81 -10.59 -20.74
C VAL A 509 -13.20 -11.83 -21.54
N THR A 510 -14.48 -12.00 -21.82
CA THR A 510 -14.93 -13.05 -22.76
C THR A 510 -15.18 -12.43 -24.13
N ALA A 511 -14.76 -13.15 -25.19
CA ALA A 511 -15.10 -12.85 -26.56
C ALA A 511 -16.07 -13.92 -27.09
N THR A 512 -17.26 -13.50 -27.50
CA THR A 512 -18.28 -14.38 -28.08
C THR A 512 -18.33 -14.19 -29.60
N PRO A 513 -18.03 -15.20 -30.41
CA PRO A 513 -18.17 -15.12 -31.88
C PRO A 513 -19.61 -14.80 -32.28
N ILE A 514 -19.78 -13.84 -33.18
CA ILE A 514 -21.08 -13.40 -33.71
C ILE A 514 -21.23 -13.65 -35.22
N GLY A 515 -20.27 -14.38 -35.82
CA GLY A 515 -20.21 -14.65 -37.23
C GLY A 515 -19.35 -13.65 -38.01
N GLY A 516 -18.92 -14.06 -39.21
CA GLY A 516 -18.08 -13.22 -40.08
C GLY A 516 -16.69 -12.89 -39.53
N GLY A 517 -16.17 -13.71 -38.62
CA GLY A 517 -14.87 -13.46 -37.96
C GLY A 517 -14.90 -12.37 -36.90
N LYS A 518 -16.08 -11.94 -36.50
CA LYS A 518 -16.30 -10.87 -35.50
C LYS A 518 -16.66 -11.47 -34.15
N VAL A 519 -16.36 -10.70 -33.08
CA VAL A 519 -16.70 -11.05 -31.72
C VAL A 519 -17.43 -9.92 -31.00
N LYS A 520 -18.15 -10.30 -29.96
CA LYS A 520 -18.69 -9.41 -28.97
C LYS A 520 -17.96 -9.62 -27.65
N PHE A 521 -17.41 -8.56 -27.09
CA PHE A 521 -16.78 -8.60 -25.78
C PHE A 521 -17.83 -8.54 -24.68
N SER A 522 -17.58 -9.24 -23.60
CA SER A 522 -18.43 -9.20 -22.40
C SER A 522 -17.56 -9.25 -21.15
N LYS A 523 -17.92 -8.45 -20.17
CA LYS A 523 -17.46 -8.64 -18.80
C LYS A 523 -18.29 -9.73 -18.14
N VAL A 524 -17.71 -10.39 -17.18
CA VAL A 524 -18.47 -11.26 -16.27
C VAL A 524 -19.01 -10.36 -15.17
N HIS A 525 -20.26 -9.91 -15.31
CA HIS A 525 -20.90 -9.15 -14.23
C HIS A 525 -21.26 -10.08 -13.07
N PRO A 526 -21.13 -9.60 -11.83
CA PRO A 526 -21.54 -10.41 -10.69
C PRO A 526 -23.07 -10.55 -10.65
N GLN A 527 -23.55 -11.76 -10.45
CA GLN A 527 -24.97 -12.03 -10.22
C GLN A 527 -25.25 -11.94 -8.72
N LEU A 528 -25.47 -10.71 -8.24
CA LEU A 528 -25.60 -10.41 -6.82
C LEU A 528 -27.06 -10.31 -6.40
N GLU A 529 -27.39 -10.99 -5.32
CA GLU A 529 -28.62 -10.82 -4.54
C GLU A 529 -28.30 -9.99 -3.30
N LEU A 530 -28.93 -8.83 -3.17
CA LEU A 530 -28.75 -7.97 -2.00
C LEU A 530 -29.49 -8.58 -0.81
N ILE A 531 -28.77 -8.89 0.25
CA ILE A 531 -29.30 -9.47 1.49
C ILE A 531 -29.62 -8.37 2.50
N GLU A 532 -28.71 -7.42 2.70
CA GLU A 532 -28.82 -6.39 3.72
C GLU A 532 -27.99 -5.15 3.36
N ILE A 533 -28.47 -3.97 3.79
CA ILE A 533 -27.73 -2.70 3.74
C ILE A 533 -27.71 -2.10 5.15
N PRO A 534 -26.81 -2.52 6.05
CA PRO A 534 -26.67 -1.83 7.32
C PRO A 534 -25.88 -0.54 7.11
N PHE A 535 -26.47 0.59 7.41
CA PHE A 535 -25.79 1.86 7.55
C PHE A 535 -26.47 2.72 8.61
N ASN A 536 -25.68 3.51 9.31
CA ASN A 536 -26.21 4.45 10.29
C ASN A 536 -26.69 5.70 9.56
N GLU A 537 -27.98 6.00 9.63
CA GLU A 537 -28.52 7.25 9.12
C GLU A 537 -28.42 8.37 10.17
N PRO A 538 -28.31 9.59 9.73
CA PRO A 538 -28.09 10.12 8.37
C PRO A 538 -26.61 10.15 7.98
N LEU A 539 -26.34 10.15 6.67
CA LEU A 539 -24.99 10.38 6.13
C LEU A 539 -24.54 11.82 6.46
N THR A 540 -23.23 12.01 6.62
CA THR A 540 -22.68 13.30 7.05
C THR A 540 -21.86 13.94 5.93
N LYS A 541 -22.22 15.18 5.56
CA LYS A 541 -21.50 15.96 4.55
C LYS A 541 -20.06 16.23 4.96
N GLY A 542 -19.12 16.10 4.00
CA GLY A 542 -17.71 16.38 4.19
C GLY A 542 -16.96 15.36 5.05
N GLN A 543 -17.63 14.29 5.49
CA GLN A 543 -17.02 13.18 6.20
C GLN A 543 -17.03 11.92 5.33
N ILE A 544 -16.11 11.00 5.58
CA ILE A 544 -16.15 9.67 4.99
C ILE A 544 -17.32 8.92 5.59
N ASN A 545 -18.28 8.51 4.74
CA ASN A 545 -19.40 7.69 5.14
C ASN A 545 -19.17 6.27 4.63
N ILE A 546 -19.48 5.29 5.45
CA ILE A 546 -19.27 3.88 5.19
C ILE A 546 -20.62 3.19 5.00
N LEU A 547 -20.76 2.50 3.87
CA LEU A 547 -21.88 1.61 3.57
C LEU A 547 -21.40 0.17 3.65
N LYS A 548 -22.14 -0.71 4.30
CA LYS A 548 -21.81 -2.13 4.46
C LYS A 548 -22.88 -3.04 3.85
N PRO A 549 -23.13 -3.01 2.51
CA PRO A 549 -24.11 -3.90 1.90
C PRO A 549 -23.61 -5.34 1.91
N THR A 550 -24.52 -6.27 2.21
CA THR A 550 -24.27 -7.70 2.15
C THR A 550 -24.93 -8.29 0.92
N PHE A 551 -24.16 -8.99 0.10
CA PHE A 551 -24.60 -9.66 -1.11
C PHE A 551 -24.36 -11.16 -1.04
N LYS A 552 -25.22 -11.92 -1.70
CA LYS A 552 -24.93 -13.29 -2.13
C LYS A 552 -24.57 -13.28 -3.61
N ASN A 553 -23.41 -13.79 -3.96
CA ASN A 553 -23.02 -13.95 -5.37
C ASN A 553 -23.58 -15.29 -5.90
N ASN A 554 -24.65 -15.22 -6.69
CA ASN A 554 -25.28 -16.39 -7.31
C ASN A 554 -24.62 -16.76 -8.66
N GLY A 555 -23.62 -15.97 -9.12
CA GLY A 555 -22.89 -16.17 -10.36
C GLY A 555 -21.49 -16.74 -10.15
N ALA A 556 -20.65 -16.60 -11.17
CA ALA A 556 -19.23 -16.90 -11.10
C ALA A 556 -18.49 -15.95 -10.16
N GLU A 557 -17.27 -16.29 -9.80
CA GLU A 557 -16.37 -15.39 -9.08
C GLU A 557 -16.23 -14.07 -9.83
N PHE A 558 -16.36 -12.97 -9.11
CA PHE A 558 -16.21 -11.63 -9.65
C PHE A 558 -15.12 -10.86 -8.92
N ARG A 559 -14.26 -10.21 -9.70
CA ARG A 559 -13.25 -9.25 -9.25
C ARG A 559 -13.39 -8.00 -10.10
N GLY A 560 -13.38 -6.85 -9.46
CA GLY A 560 -13.53 -5.59 -10.18
C GLY A 560 -13.61 -4.40 -9.25
N VAL A 561 -14.08 -3.29 -9.78
CA VAL A 561 -14.26 -2.04 -9.05
C VAL A 561 -15.73 -1.67 -9.02
N PHE A 562 -16.22 -1.26 -7.86
CA PHE A 562 -17.53 -0.64 -7.72
C PHE A 562 -17.39 0.87 -7.56
N PHE A 563 -18.19 1.60 -8.29
CA PHE A 563 -18.40 3.02 -8.07
C PHE A 563 -19.58 3.24 -7.12
N ILE A 564 -19.43 4.21 -6.24
CA ILE A 564 -20.52 4.73 -5.39
C ILE A 564 -20.87 6.09 -5.97
N GLU A 565 -22.05 6.21 -6.55
CA GLU A 565 -22.46 7.36 -7.35
C GLU A 565 -23.63 8.11 -6.70
N PRO A 566 -23.37 9.19 -5.94
CA PRO A 566 -24.42 9.99 -5.34
C PRO A 566 -25.05 10.97 -6.35
N THR A 567 -26.40 11.00 -6.40
CA THR A 567 -27.20 11.96 -7.15
C THR A 567 -28.11 12.72 -6.19
N TYR A 568 -27.93 14.04 -6.08
CA TYR A 568 -28.61 14.85 -5.06
C TYR A 568 -29.90 15.49 -5.59
N GLY A 569 -30.96 15.41 -4.81
CA GLY A 569 -32.22 16.09 -5.06
C GLY A 569 -32.81 15.79 -6.43
N ASN A 570 -32.85 16.80 -7.30
CA ASN A 570 -33.38 16.71 -8.66
C ASN A 570 -32.27 16.68 -9.73
N ASP A 571 -31.01 16.52 -9.33
CA ASP A 571 -29.91 16.38 -10.29
C ASP A 571 -30.20 15.16 -11.18
N LYS A 572 -29.88 15.28 -12.49
CA LYS A 572 -30.09 14.17 -13.44
C LYS A 572 -28.94 13.19 -13.45
N GLU A 573 -27.74 13.68 -13.14
CA GLU A 573 -26.48 12.93 -13.21
C GLU A 573 -25.82 12.84 -11.83
N PRO A 574 -25.02 11.80 -11.59
CA PRO A 574 -24.23 11.68 -10.37
C PRO A 574 -23.25 12.84 -10.19
N THR A 575 -23.00 13.22 -8.95
CA THR A 575 -22.00 14.24 -8.63
C THR A 575 -20.61 13.61 -8.63
N VAL A 576 -19.88 13.73 -9.74
CA VAL A 576 -18.61 13.05 -10.01
C VAL A 576 -17.55 13.25 -8.92
N LYS A 577 -17.44 14.48 -8.38
CA LYS A 577 -16.46 14.76 -7.29
C LYS A 577 -16.73 14.03 -5.98
N ASP A 578 -17.93 13.51 -5.79
CA ASP A 578 -18.35 12.76 -4.60
C ASP A 578 -18.36 11.25 -4.86
N ARG A 579 -17.97 10.83 -6.08
CA ARG A 579 -17.90 9.41 -6.44
C ARG A 579 -16.88 8.71 -5.55
N GLY A 580 -17.32 7.64 -4.89
CA GLY A 580 -16.45 6.67 -4.24
C GLY A 580 -16.01 5.61 -5.24
N LEU A 581 -14.86 4.99 -4.98
CA LEU A 581 -14.31 3.89 -5.77
C LEU A 581 -13.79 2.83 -4.81
N GLN A 582 -14.21 1.57 -5.00
CA GLN A 582 -13.80 0.47 -4.15
C GLN A 582 -13.53 -0.79 -4.97
N GLY A 583 -12.31 -1.36 -4.82
CA GLY A 583 -12.01 -2.70 -5.30
C GLY A 583 -12.84 -3.74 -4.55
N VAL A 584 -13.40 -4.72 -5.26
CA VAL A 584 -14.26 -5.76 -4.71
C VAL A 584 -13.88 -7.14 -5.19
N TYR A 585 -13.98 -8.10 -4.30
CA TYR A 585 -13.89 -9.53 -4.59
C TYR A 585 -15.13 -10.25 -4.06
N LEU A 586 -15.79 -11.01 -4.94
CA LEU A 586 -17.05 -11.69 -4.67
C LEU A 586 -16.95 -13.15 -5.10
N PRO A 587 -16.63 -14.07 -4.20
CA PRO A 587 -16.53 -15.48 -4.51
C PRO A 587 -17.86 -16.07 -5.02
N ALA A 588 -17.78 -17.04 -5.95
CA ALA A 588 -18.95 -17.72 -6.47
C ALA A 588 -19.74 -18.44 -5.37
N GLY A 589 -21.05 -18.28 -5.35
CA GLY A 589 -21.96 -18.95 -4.42
C GLY A 589 -21.89 -18.49 -2.97
N GLN A 590 -21.05 -17.48 -2.65
CA GLN A 590 -20.87 -17.01 -1.27
C GLN A 590 -21.60 -15.71 -0.97
N GLN A 591 -21.84 -15.49 0.33
CA GLN A 591 -22.35 -14.26 0.87
C GLN A 591 -21.19 -13.38 1.33
N THR A 592 -21.18 -12.10 0.90
CA THR A 592 -20.10 -11.16 1.16
C THR A 592 -20.68 -9.82 1.58
N THR A 593 -20.18 -9.23 2.66
CA THR A 593 -20.46 -7.84 3.03
C THR A 593 -19.32 -6.96 2.52
N LEU A 594 -19.64 -5.97 1.71
CA LEU A 594 -18.70 -5.01 1.20
C LEU A 594 -18.60 -3.80 2.13
N THR A 595 -17.45 -3.15 2.17
CA THR A 595 -17.29 -1.85 2.82
C THR A 595 -17.05 -0.81 1.75
N LEU A 596 -18.06 0.03 1.48
CA LEU A 596 -18.06 1.03 0.45
C LEU A 596 -17.96 2.42 1.09
N MET A 597 -16.97 3.22 0.68
CA MET A 597 -16.71 4.53 1.28
C MET A 597 -16.88 5.66 0.26
N PHE A 598 -17.48 6.76 0.69
CA PHE A 598 -17.56 7.99 -0.10
C PHE A 598 -17.76 9.22 0.79
N THR A 599 -17.49 10.41 0.23
CA THR A 599 -17.60 11.68 0.96
C THR A 599 -18.60 12.60 0.26
N PRO A 600 -19.83 12.74 0.77
CA PRO A 600 -20.84 13.61 0.18
C PRO A 600 -20.49 15.09 0.35
N SER A 601 -20.66 15.88 -0.70
CA SER A 601 -20.39 17.33 -0.69
C SER A 601 -21.64 18.21 -0.50
N LYS A 602 -22.84 17.64 -0.61
CA LYS A 602 -24.12 18.38 -0.50
C LYS A 602 -25.03 17.74 0.54
N VAL A 603 -25.82 18.54 1.23
CA VAL A 603 -26.89 18.07 2.12
C VAL A 603 -28.19 17.85 1.36
N GLY A 604 -29.09 17.06 1.93
CA GLY A 604 -30.42 16.80 1.41
C GLY A 604 -30.63 15.36 0.97
N LYS A 605 -31.75 15.12 0.26
CA LYS A 605 -32.03 13.79 -0.29
C LYS A 605 -31.00 13.42 -1.33
N VAL A 606 -30.53 12.19 -1.31
CA VAL A 606 -29.57 11.64 -2.23
C VAL A 606 -29.98 10.23 -2.66
N LYS A 607 -29.92 9.96 -3.96
CA LYS A 607 -29.94 8.59 -4.51
C LYS A 607 -28.51 8.14 -4.67
N ILE A 608 -28.16 7.02 -4.07
CA ILE A 608 -26.84 6.39 -4.20
C ILE A 608 -27.01 5.18 -5.10
N ARG A 609 -26.24 5.14 -6.20
CA ARG A 609 -26.12 4.00 -7.10
C ARG A 609 -24.78 3.34 -6.83
N ILE A 610 -24.75 2.02 -6.80
CA ILE A 610 -23.52 1.23 -6.81
C ILE A 610 -23.46 0.56 -8.18
N THR A 611 -22.41 0.89 -8.93
CA THR A 611 -22.24 0.41 -10.31
C THR A 611 -20.86 -0.23 -10.49
N THR A 612 -20.75 -1.10 -11.47
CA THR A 612 -19.46 -1.48 -12.03
C THR A 612 -18.92 -0.34 -12.91
N THR A 613 -17.69 -0.43 -13.34
CA THR A 613 -17.02 0.59 -14.14
C THR A 613 -17.63 0.75 -15.56
N ASP A 614 -18.26 -0.28 -16.09
CA ASP A 614 -19.06 -0.25 -17.31
C ASP A 614 -20.51 0.22 -17.08
N ASN A 615 -20.75 0.91 -15.94
CA ASN A 615 -22.04 1.49 -15.55
C ASN A 615 -23.18 0.46 -15.34
N TYR A 616 -22.85 -0.83 -15.16
CA TYR A 616 -23.83 -1.83 -14.77
C TYR A 616 -24.25 -1.60 -13.32
N GLU A 617 -25.56 -1.28 -13.10
CA GLU A 617 -26.09 -1.01 -11.76
C GLU A 617 -26.24 -2.31 -10.97
N ILE A 618 -25.48 -2.42 -9.89
CA ILE A 618 -25.58 -3.52 -8.94
C ILE A 618 -26.83 -3.33 -8.06
N PHE A 619 -26.97 -2.13 -7.46
CA PHE A 619 -28.16 -1.71 -6.73
C PHE A 619 -28.18 -0.21 -6.53
N SER A 620 -29.34 0.32 -6.11
CA SER A 620 -29.43 1.72 -5.68
C SER A 620 -30.42 1.87 -4.53
N PHE A 621 -30.23 2.94 -3.75
CA PHE A 621 -31.11 3.28 -2.64
C PHE A 621 -31.17 4.79 -2.43
N ASN A 622 -32.19 5.25 -1.69
CA ASN A 622 -32.34 6.65 -1.34
C ASN A 622 -32.07 6.85 0.16
N THR A 623 -31.38 7.93 0.48
CA THR A 623 -31.09 8.34 1.86
C THR A 623 -31.00 9.86 1.96
N THR A 624 -30.52 10.38 3.10
CA THR A 624 -30.36 11.82 3.35
C THR A 624 -28.97 12.11 3.87
N VAL A 625 -28.38 13.19 3.38
CA VAL A 625 -27.12 13.74 3.89
C VAL A 625 -27.43 14.95 4.76
N THR A 626 -26.86 15.00 5.95
CA THR A 626 -26.98 16.13 6.89
C THR A 626 -25.66 16.88 7.01
N GLU A 627 -25.69 18.11 7.52
CA GLU A 627 -24.45 18.81 7.89
C GLU A 627 -23.74 18.04 9.01
N ALA A 628 -22.39 18.08 8.99
CA ALA A 628 -21.62 17.66 10.14
C ALA A 628 -22.00 18.58 11.31
N THR A 629 -22.77 18.07 12.25
CA THR A 629 -23.03 18.82 13.49
C THR A 629 -21.71 18.88 14.23
N GLY A 630 -21.08 20.05 14.22
CA GLY A 630 -19.93 20.32 15.07
C GLY A 630 -20.32 19.99 16.51
N ILE A 631 -19.69 18.92 17.07
CA ILE A 631 -20.00 18.34 18.38
C ILE A 631 -21.49 17.99 18.44
N SER A 632 -21.84 16.76 18.02
CA SER A 632 -23.17 16.21 18.23
C SER A 632 -23.63 16.52 19.65
N GLU A 633 -24.73 17.23 19.80
CA GLU A 633 -25.53 17.04 20.99
C GLU A 633 -25.74 15.53 21.08
N LEU A 634 -25.04 14.88 21.98
CA LEU A 634 -25.46 13.59 22.49
C LEU A 634 -26.93 13.84 22.93
N LYS A 635 -27.88 13.50 22.07
CA LYS A 635 -29.24 13.30 22.48
C LYS A 635 -29.23 12.02 23.32
N ASP A 636 -28.71 12.21 24.52
CA ASP A 636 -28.90 11.28 25.58
C ASP A 636 -30.41 11.17 25.79
N ASN A 637 -30.93 9.98 25.59
CA ASN A 637 -32.13 9.53 26.30
C ASN A 637 -31.85 9.36 27.80
N MET A 638 -30.85 10.05 28.35
CA MET A 638 -30.65 10.28 29.76
C MET A 638 -31.38 11.56 30.14
N GLN A 639 -32.44 11.44 30.90
CA GLN A 639 -33.03 12.57 31.60
C GLN A 639 -31.90 13.41 32.24
N PRO A 640 -31.93 14.74 32.10
CA PRO A 640 -30.88 15.59 32.63
C PRO A 640 -30.78 15.35 34.14
N ALA A 641 -29.67 14.79 34.57
CA ALA A 641 -29.34 14.66 35.99
C ALA A 641 -29.20 16.09 36.54
N THR A 642 -30.27 16.58 37.11
CA THR A 642 -30.39 17.91 37.68
C THR A 642 -29.29 18.15 38.69
N GLY A 643 -28.50 19.20 38.47
CA GLY A 643 -27.65 19.81 39.51
C GLY A 643 -26.25 19.27 39.69
N LYS A 644 -25.70 18.46 38.77
CA LYS A 644 -24.33 17.92 38.91
C LYS A 644 -23.31 18.73 38.13
N TYR A 645 -22.14 18.97 38.77
CA TYR A 645 -20.98 19.65 38.18
C TYR A 645 -19.90 18.63 37.80
N TYR A 646 -19.20 18.89 36.68
CA TYR A 646 -18.08 18.06 36.21
C TYR A 646 -16.89 18.96 35.85
N ASN A 647 -15.68 18.47 36.00
CA ASN A 647 -14.51 19.11 35.45
C ASN A 647 -14.36 18.78 33.94
N LEU A 648 -13.37 19.39 33.26
CA LEU A 648 -13.13 19.16 31.82
C LEU A 648 -12.69 17.73 31.47
N SER A 649 -12.23 16.95 32.44
CA SER A 649 -11.91 15.52 32.26
C SER A 649 -13.13 14.60 32.48
N GLY A 650 -14.34 15.16 32.61
CA GLY A 650 -15.59 14.40 32.81
C GLY A 650 -15.79 13.86 34.23
N ARG A 651 -14.88 14.16 35.18
CA ARG A 651 -15.02 13.74 36.58
C ARG A 651 -16.09 14.55 37.29
N LYS A 652 -17.08 13.89 37.87
CA LYS A 652 -18.13 14.51 38.69
C LYS A 652 -17.53 15.15 39.94
N LEU A 653 -17.96 16.39 40.21
CA LEU A 653 -17.64 17.10 41.43
C LEU A 653 -18.70 16.85 42.50
N ALA A 654 -18.26 16.75 43.75
CA ALA A 654 -19.17 16.50 44.88
C ALA A 654 -20.09 17.73 45.16
N THR A 655 -19.58 18.93 44.88
CA THR A 655 -20.25 20.22 45.13
C THR A 655 -20.00 21.18 43.96
N LYS A 656 -20.71 22.32 43.95
CA LYS A 656 -20.44 23.42 43.02
C LYS A 656 -18.97 23.85 43.14
N PRO A 657 -18.25 24.02 42.01
CA PRO A 657 -16.85 24.45 42.05
C PRO A 657 -16.66 25.78 42.81
N THR A 658 -15.63 25.85 43.61
CA THR A 658 -15.22 27.07 44.33
C THR A 658 -13.89 27.62 43.84
N LYS A 659 -13.18 26.90 42.98
CA LYS A 659 -11.91 27.34 42.37
C LYS A 659 -12.15 27.90 40.98
N LYS A 660 -11.40 28.94 40.60
CA LYS A 660 -11.39 29.48 39.24
C LYS A 660 -11.07 28.39 38.23
N GLY A 661 -11.87 28.28 37.18
CA GLY A 661 -11.67 27.26 36.17
C GLY A 661 -12.87 27.11 35.25
N VAL A 662 -12.73 26.21 34.23
CA VAL A 662 -13.81 25.85 33.33
C VAL A 662 -14.39 24.51 33.78
N TYR A 663 -15.70 24.45 33.86
CA TYR A 663 -16.46 23.31 34.36
C TYR A 663 -17.65 23.02 33.44
N ILE A 664 -18.28 21.86 33.57
CA ILE A 664 -19.47 21.45 32.84
C ILE A 664 -20.63 21.35 33.85
N HIS A 665 -21.75 22.02 33.56
CA HIS A 665 -22.99 21.96 34.32
C HIS A 665 -24.16 21.98 33.36
N HIS A 666 -25.11 21.07 33.51
CA HIS A 666 -26.23 20.86 32.56
C HIS A 666 -25.75 20.70 31.09
N GLY A 667 -24.61 19.97 30.86
CA GLY A 667 -24.08 19.77 29.52
C GLY A 667 -23.40 21.00 28.90
N LYS A 668 -23.38 22.16 29.57
CA LYS A 668 -22.76 23.40 29.06
C LYS A 668 -21.48 23.73 29.83
N LYS A 669 -20.48 24.23 29.10
CA LYS A 669 -19.26 24.79 29.72
C LYS A 669 -19.59 26.14 30.39
N PHE A 670 -19.14 26.34 31.61
CA PHE A 670 -19.17 27.62 32.28
C PHE A 670 -17.83 27.90 32.95
N VAL A 671 -17.50 29.20 33.03
CA VAL A 671 -16.27 29.65 33.65
C VAL A 671 -16.61 30.15 35.06
N PHE A 672 -15.97 29.54 36.05
CA PHE A 672 -15.99 30.07 37.42
C PHE A 672 -14.80 31.07 37.57
N LYS A 673 -15.10 32.36 37.73
CA LYS A 673 -14.12 33.45 37.76
C LYS A 673 -13.47 33.59 39.14
#